data_d066adfbc24aba46b7f6caaf4cf3fe81
#
_entry.id   d066adfbc24aba46b7f6caaf4cf3fe81
#
_cell.length_a   1.000
_cell.length_b   1.000
_cell.length_c   1.000
_cell.angle_alpha   90.00
_cell.angle_beta   90.00
_cell.angle_gamma   90.00
#
_symmetry.space_group_name_H-M   'P 1'
#
loop_
_entity.id
_entity.type
_entity.pdbx_description
1 polymer ?
#
loop_
_entity_poly.entity_id
_entity_poly.type
_entity_poly.pdbx_seq_one_letter_code
_entity_poly.pdbx_strand_id
1 'polypeptide(L)'
;MSLYPHLLKPLDLGFTTLKNRVLMGSMHVGLEEAPGGYERMAAFYAERAKGDVGLIVTGGIAPNQAGLTFAHASKLDSTEEAEKHKVITEAVHAAGGKIALQILHTGRYSYQPEIVAPSAIQAPINPIKPKAMTSAEVQQTIDDFANCAKLAQYAGYDGVEIMGSEGYLINEFIAARTNHRDDEWGGSYENRIRFPVEIVKRTREIVGENFIIIYRLSMLDLVEGGSTLEEVIQLAKAIEKAGATIINTGIGWHEARIPTIATKVPRAAFTWVTEKLKGEVSVPLITSNRINTPEMAEHVLASGHADMVSMARPMLADPDFVLKASEGRSDEINTCIGCNQACLDHIFSMKIATCLVNPRACYETELIFKEAQNQKNIAVIGAGPAGLSFAVYAADRGHQVKIFEASHQIGGQFNIAKTVPGKEEFYETLRYFNRQIELRPNIELVLNHPATYEELSQSDFDEIVVATGVTPRQLQFEGIDHPKVLSYLQVLKERVPVGQRVAIIGAGGIGFDTAEYLTHEGESGSLNPEKFYEEWGIDTHYEHVGGLKQPKVEASEREIYLLQRKASSVGAGLGKTTGWIHRTGLKNRNVKMLAGVQYDKVDDRGLHITVDGKPTVLEVDNVVICAGQESFTAMYDQLKAEGKNVHLIGGAKEAGELDAKRAIRQGAELAAVL
;
A
#
# COMPACT_ATOMS: atom_id res chain seq x y z
N MET A 1 -29.70 7.31 -13.97
CA MET A 1 -28.84 8.35 -13.32
C MET A 1 -27.61 7.63 -12.82
N SER A 2 -26.42 8.26 -12.94
CA SER A 2 -25.18 7.68 -12.39
C SER A 2 -25.28 7.50 -10.88
N LEU A 3 -24.71 6.41 -10.37
CA LEU A 3 -24.60 6.16 -8.92
C LEU A 3 -23.58 7.13 -8.26
N TYR A 4 -22.66 7.68 -9.05
CA TYR A 4 -21.55 8.53 -8.60
C TYR A 4 -21.50 9.85 -9.36
N PRO A 5 -22.53 10.74 -9.22
CA PRO A 5 -22.65 11.94 -10.05
C PRO A 5 -21.56 12.98 -9.79
N HIS A 6 -20.98 13.05 -8.57
CA HIS A 6 -19.89 13.98 -8.27
C HIS A 6 -18.56 13.44 -8.75
N LEU A 7 -18.29 12.14 -8.57
CA LEU A 7 -17.05 11.48 -8.98
C LEU A 7 -16.86 11.52 -10.49
N LEU A 8 -17.94 11.29 -11.25
CA LEU A 8 -17.93 11.18 -12.71
C LEU A 8 -18.18 12.52 -13.43
N LYS A 9 -18.36 13.60 -12.68
CA LYS A 9 -18.55 14.94 -13.26
C LYS A 9 -17.25 15.45 -13.87
N PRO A 10 -17.26 15.96 -15.12
CA PRO A 10 -16.10 16.63 -15.71
C PRO A 10 -15.60 17.81 -14.87
N LEU A 11 -14.31 18.11 -14.98
CA LEU A 11 -13.69 19.29 -14.39
C LEU A 11 -13.06 20.16 -15.49
N ASP A 12 -13.61 21.36 -15.68
CA ASP A 12 -13.07 22.36 -16.59
C ASP A 12 -11.92 23.13 -15.92
N LEU A 13 -10.75 23.10 -16.54
CA LEU A 13 -9.55 23.84 -16.11
C LEU A 13 -9.34 25.13 -16.95
N GLY A 14 -10.31 25.50 -17.78
CA GLY A 14 -10.28 26.68 -18.66
C GLY A 14 -9.69 26.37 -20.03
N PHE A 15 -8.51 25.85 -20.12
CA PHE A 15 -7.83 25.49 -21.39
C PHE A 15 -7.94 23.99 -21.73
N THR A 16 -8.35 23.17 -20.79
CA THR A 16 -8.60 21.73 -20.97
C THR A 16 -9.63 21.24 -19.96
N THR A 17 -10.28 20.12 -20.26
CA THR A 17 -11.28 19.51 -19.37
C THR A 17 -10.85 18.10 -19.01
N LEU A 18 -10.88 17.77 -17.71
CA LEU A 18 -10.75 16.41 -17.21
C LEU A 18 -12.11 15.72 -17.26
N LYS A 19 -12.15 14.47 -17.74
CA LYS A 19 -13.41 13.75 -17.98
C LYS A 19 -14.16 13.33 -16.71
N ASN A 20 -13.46 13.25 -15.57
CA ASN A 20 -14.02 12.98 -14.24
C ASN A 20 -13.10 13.53 -13.15
N ARG A 21 -13.46 13.27 -11.89
CA ARG A 21 -12.79 13.80 -10.68
C ARG A 21 -11.76 12.87 -10.08
N VAL A 22 -11.27 11.91 -10.86
CA VAL A 22 -10.28 10.93 -10.38
C VAL A 22 -8.89 11.25 -10.91
N LEU A 23 -7.96 11.44 -9.98
CA LEU A 23 -6.52 11.47 -10.23
C LEU A 23 -5.91 10.13 -9.86
N MET A 24 -5.19 9.48 -10.77
CA MET A 24 -4.27 8.42 -10.42
C MET A 24 -3.02 9.05 -9.83
N GLY A 25 -2.88 8.97 -8.50
CA GLY A 25 -1.76 9.58 -7.77
C GLY A 25 -0.41 8.95 -8.13
N SER A 26 0.64 9.75 -7.97
CA SER A 26 2.02 9.34 -8.24
C SER A 26 2.43 8.10 -7.45
N MET A 27 3.06 7.16 -8.13
CA MET A 27 3.69 5.97 -7.56
C MET A 27 4.98 5.67 -8.31
N HIS A 28 6.09 5.59 -7.59
CA HIS A 28 7.29 4.99 -8.14
C HIS A 28 7.06 3.48 -8.24
N VAL A 29 7.18 2.91 -9.43
CA VAL A 29 6.85 1.49 -9.68
C VAL A 29 8.07 0.63 -9.97
N GLY A 30 9.27 1.25 -10.10
CA GLY A 30 10.53 0.55 -10.40
C GLY A 30 10.68 0.15 -11.87
N LEU A 31 9.70 0.48 -12.71
CA LEU A 31 9.82 0.35 -14.16
C LEU A 31 10.67 1.48 -14.73
N GLU A 32 10.75 2.59 -14.06
CA GLU A 32 11.52 3.78 -14.42
C GLU A 32 13.00 3.44 -14.66
N GLU A 33 13.54 2.46 -13.92
CA GLU A 33 14.93 2.02 -13.99
C GLU A 33 15.10 0.61 -14.59
N ALA A 34 14.00 -0.06 -14.93
CA ALA A 34 14.02 -1.42 -15.45
C ALA A 34 14.44 -1.48 -16.93
N PRO A 35 15.07 -2.55 -17.39
CA PRO A 35 15.26 -2.78 -18.83
C PRO A 35 13.91 -2.82 -19.57
N GLY A 36 13.79 -2.05 -20.67
CA GLY A 36 12.52 -1.90 -21.40
C GLY A 36 11.42 -1.20 -20.57
N GLY A 37 11.81 -0.44 -19.55
CA GLY A 37 10.89 0.13 -18.57
C GLY A 37 9.95 1.16 -19.15
N TYR A 38 10.37 1.95 -20.13
CA TYR A 38 9.51 2.97 -20.76
C TYR A 38 8.35 2.34 -21.55
N GLU A 39 8.59 1.28 -22.30
CA GLU A 39 7.55 0.52 -23.00
C GLU A 39 6.62 -0.19 -22.02
N ARG A 40 7.14 -0.70 -20.91
CA ARG A 40 6.34 -1.29 -19.83
C ARG A 40 5.50 -0.25 -19.13
N MET A 41 6.04 0.94 -18.84
CA MET A 41 5.28 2.08 -18.29
C MET A 41 4.21 2.54 -19.27
N ALA A 42 4.49 2.57 -20.57
CA ALA A 42 3.49 2.90 -21.60
C ALA A 42 2.30 1.95 -21.53
N ALA A 43 2.52 0.64 -21.43
CA ALA A 43 1.44 -0.35 -21.28
C ALA A 43 0.70 -0.17 -19.95
N PHE A 44 1.42 0.03 -18.85
CA PHE A 44 0.88 0.23 -17.51
C PHE A 44 -0.06 1.45 -17.44
N TYR A 45 0.38 2.61 -17.91
CA TYR A 45 -0.43 3.84 -17.89
C TYR A 45 -1.56 3.83 -18.93
N ALA A 46 -1.32 3.27 -20.14
CA ALA A 46 -2.35 3.15 -21.16
C ALA A 46 -3.52 2.28 -20.70
N GLU A 47 -3.29 1.21 -19.95
CA GLU A 47 -4.34 0.37 -19.41
C GLU A 47 -5.25 1.15 -18.45
N ARG A 48 -4.69 1.99 -17.57
CA ARG A 48 -5.45 2.87 -16.67
C ARG A 48 -6.18 3.98 -17.39
N ALA A 49 -5.60 4.49 -18.48
CA ALA A 49 -6.27 5.45 -19.35
C ALA A 49 -7.50 4.85 -20.05
N LYS A 50 -7.39 3.60 -20.53
CA LYS A 50 -8.54 2.81 -21.04
C LYS A 50 -9.59 2.55 -19.96
N GLY A 51 -9.14 2.37 -18.71
CA GLY A 51 -9.99 2.27 -17.52
C GLY A 51 -10.64 3.58 -17.09
N ASP A 52 -10.56 4.62 -17.90
CA ASP A 52 -11.29 5.90 -17.80
C ASP A 52 -10.83 6.84 -16.66
N VAL A 53 -9.61 6.72 -16.18
CA VAL A 53 -9.02 7.64 -15.19
C VAL A 53 -8.97 9.07 -15.76
N GLY A 54 -9.39 10.06 -14.98
CA GLY A 54 -9.47 11.47 -15.42
C GLY A 54 -8.11 12.12 -15.69
N LEU A 55 -7.13 11.87 -14.84
CA LEU A 55 -5.74 12.33 -14.98
C LEU A 55 -4.80 11.35 -14.30
N ILE A 56 -3.69 11.03 -14.94
CA ILE A 56 -2.63 10.17 -14.43
C ILE A 56 -1.44 11.02 -14.01
N VAL A 57 -0.78 10.71 -12.89
CA VAL A 57 0.51 11.29 -12.50
C VAL A 57 1.54 10.17 -12.42
N THR A 58 2.68 10.36 -13.07
CA THR A 58 3.79 9.37 -13.06
C THR A 58 4.44 9.26 -11.68
N GLY A 59 5.26 8.23 -11.49
CA GLY A 59 6.25 8.20 -10.41
C GLY A 59 7.17 9.43 -10.44
N GLY A 60 7.80 9.74 -9.31
CA GLY A 60 8.65 10.92 -9.19
C GLY A 60 9.92 10.82 -10.05
N ILE A 61 10.16 11.85 -10.85
CA ILE A 61 11.34 11.99 -11.71
C ILE A 61 12.17 13.18 -11.22
N ALA A 62 13.46 12.99 -11.04
CA ALA A 62 14.33 14.05 -10.53
C ALA A 62 14.57 15.16 -11.57
N PRO A 63 14.60 16.44 -11.16
CA PRO A 63 14.89 17.55 -12.06
C PRO A 63 16.41 17.71 -12.34
N ASN A 64 17.26 17.08 -11.54
CA ASN A 64 18.71 17.13 -11.65
C ASN A 64 19.37 15.94 -10.93
N GLN A 65 20.67 15.83 -11.01
CA GLN A 65 21.44 14.74 -10.39
C GLN A 65 21.33 14.74 -8.85
N ALA A 66 21.32 15.89 -8.20
CA ALA A 66 21.23 16.00 -6.74
C ALA A 66 19.86 15.53 -6.21
N GLY A 67 18.83 15.59 -7.04
CA GLY A 67 17.45 15.20 -6.67
C GLY A 67 17.13 13.72 -6.80
N LEU A 68 18.05 12.90 -7.29
CA LEU A 68 17.82 11.46 -7.48
C LEU A 68 17.46 10.75 -6.16
N THR A 69 16.50 9.84 -6.22
CA THR A 69 16.11 9.02 -5.06
C THR A 69 17.23 8.07 -4.62
N PHE A 70 17.96 7.51 -5.59
CA PHE A 70 19.15 6.67 -5.42
C PHE A 70 20.05 6.81 -6.66
N ALA A 71 21.27 6.32 -6.60
CA ALA A 71 22.33 6.63 -7.60
C ALA A 71 21.95 6.38 -9.08
N HIS A 72 21.03 5.46 -9.35
CA HIS A 72 20.61 5.10 -10.71
C HIS A 72 19.13 5.38 -10.98
N ALA A 73 18.49 6.20 -10.15
CA ALA A 73 17.09 6.61 -10.36
C ALA A 73 16.96 7.50 -11.61
N SER A 74 15.73 7.61 -12.09
CA SER A 74 15.44 8.41 -13.28
C SER A 74 15.42 9.91 -13.00
N LYS A 75 15.94 10.69 -13.94
CA LYS A 75 15.86 12.14 -13.99
C LYS A 75 15.41 12.61 -15.37
N LEU A 76 15.01 13.87 -15.48
CA LEU A 76 14.65 14.51 -16.73
C LEU A 76 15.29 15.89 -16.77
N ASP A 77 16.50 15.98 -17.30
CA ASP A 77 17.30 17.21 -17.43
C ASP A 77 17.86 17.44 -18.84
N SER A 78 17.55 16.55 -19.79
CA SER A 78 18.00 16.64 -21.19
C SER A 78 16.91 16.26 -22.18
N THR A 79 17.02 16.76 -23.42
CA THR A 79 16.14 16.37 -24.53
C THR A 79 16.23 14.89 -24.87
N GLU A 80 17.42 14.28 -24.71
CA GLU A 80 17.61 12.86 -24.95
C GLU A 80 16.79 12.00 -23.98
N GLU A 81 16.72 12.38 -22.71
CA GLU A 81 15.85 11.72 -21.74
C GLU A 81 14.37 11.96 -22.07
N ALA A 82 13.99 13.19 -22.47
CA ALA A 82 12.63 13.51 -22.85
C ALA A 82 12.11 12.68 -24.03
N GLU A 83 12.96 12.37 -25.00
CA GLU A 83 12.58 11.50 -26.14
C GLU A 83 12.11 10.12 -25.69
N LYS A 84 12.72 9.55 -24.64
CA LYS A 84 12.34 8.24 -24.10
C LYS A 84 10.94 8.24 -23.49
N HIS A 85 10.47 9.38 -22.98
CA HIS A 85 9.15 9.52 -22.38
C HIS A 85 8.01 9.55 -23.41
N LYS A 86 8.28 9.87 -24.67
CA LYS A 86 7.24 10.01 -25.71
C LYS A 86 6.42 8.74 -25.90
N VAL A 87 7.01 7.56 -25.79
CA VAL A 87 6.28 6.29 -25.89
C VAL A 87 5.17 6.18 -24.82
N ILE A 88 5.38 6.76 -23.63
CA ILE A 88 4.41 6.77 -22.53
C ILE A 88 3.26 7.71 -22.87
N THR A 89 3.56 8.97 -23.21
CA THR A 89 2.54 10.00 -23.49
C THR A 89 1.70 9.65 -24.70
N GLU A 90 2.32 9.15 -25.76
CA GLU A 90 1.63 8.69 -26.97
C GLU A 90 0.68 7.52 -26.67
N ALA A 91 1.10 6.54 -25.88
CA ALA A 91 0.28 5.39 -25.50
C ALA A 91 -0.94 5.81 -24.65
N VAL A 92 -0.75 6.72 -23.70
CA VAL A 92 -1.83 7.25 -22.86
C VAL A 92 -2.82 8.08 -23.69
N HIS A 93 -2.34 8.95 -24.57
CA HIS A 93 -3.19 9.75 -25.46
C HIS A 93 -3.96 8.87 -26.44
N ALA A 94 -3.32 7.86 -27.04
CA ALA A 94 -4.00 6.90 -27.90
C ALA A 94 -5.11 6.11 -27.15
N ALA A 95 -4.97 5.93 -25.85
CA ALA A 95 -6.00 5.35 -24.98
C ALA A 95 -7.05 6.36 -24.49
N GLY A 96 -7.00 7.62 -24.93
CA GLY A 96 -7.97 8.68 -24.58
C GLY A 96 -7.74 9.30 -23.19
N GLY A 97 -6.56 9.09 -22.59
CA GLY A 97 -6.20 9.61 -21.27
C GLY A 97 -5.40 10.91 -21.32
N LYS A 98 -5.16 11.47 -20.12
CA LYS A 98 -4.24 12.58 -19.86
C LYS A 98 -3.23 12.17 -18.81
N ILE A 99 -1.99 12.65 -18.96
CA ILE A 99 -0.89 12.28 -18.04
C ILE A 99 0.00 13.48 -17.73
N ALA A 100 0.34 13.63 -16.45
CA ALA A 100 1.30 14.61 -15.92
C ALA A 100 2.52 13.88 -15.35
N LEU A 101 3.69 14.51 -15.44
CA LEU A 101 4.94 14.01 -14.85
C LEU A 101 5.12 14.61 -13.46
N GLN A 102 5.36 13.78 -12.44
CA GLN A 102 5.76 14.30 -11.13
C GLN A 102 7.24 14.66 -11.14
N ILE A 103 7.54 15.92 -10.77
CA ILE A 103 8.91 16.38 -10.56
C ILE A 103 9.23 16.27 -9.08
N LEU A 104 10.18 15.40 -8.75
CA LEU A 104 10.55 15.07 -7.37
C LEU A 104 12.05 15.29 -7.14
N HIS A 105 12.40 16.17 -6.23
CA HIS A 105 13.74 16.28 -5.67
C HIS A 105 13.73 15.76 -4.24
N THR A 106 14.41 14.63 -4.00
CA THR A 106 14.31 13.89 -2.73
C THR A 106 14.98 14.58 -1.53
N GLY A 107 15.85 15.57 -1.77
CA GLY A 107 16.52 16.27 -0.68
C GLY A 107 17.29 15.32 0.23
N ARG A 108 17.13 15.47 1.53
CA ARG A 108 17.83 14.67 2.55
C ARG A 108 17.34 13.21 2.65
N TYR A 109 16.29 12.83 1.91
CA TYR A 109 15.80 11.45 1.83
C TYR A 109 16.44 10.64 0.72
N SER A 110 17.33 11.24 -0.07
CA SER A 110 18.04 10.54 -1.15
C SER A 110 19.04 9.50 -0.62
N TYR A 111 19.11 8.35 -1.29
CA TYR A 111 20.06 7.26 -1.03
C TYR A 111 21.20 7.24 -2.07
N GLN A 112 21.92 8.37 -2.18
CA GLN A 112 23.11 8.52 -3.02
C GLN A 112 24.21 9.24 -2.24
N PRO A 113 25.50 9.20 -2.68
CA PRO A 113 26.61 9.75 -1.90
C PRO A 113 26.54 11.26 -1.64
N GLU A 114 26.08 12.03 -2.63
CA GLU A 114 26.03 13.49 -2.58
C GLU A 114 24.58 13.99 -2.53
N ILE A 115 24.08 14.16 -1.32
CA ILE A 115 22.72 14.65 -1.09
C ILE A 115 22.75 16.09 -0.54
N VAL A 116 21.73 16.84 -0.90
CA VAL A 116 21.60 18.25 -0.52
C VAL A 116 20.29 18.51 0.21
N ALA A 117 20.29 19.57 1.02
CA ALA A 117 19.13 20.03 1.78
C ALA A 117 19.27 21.53 2.05
N PRO A 118 18.22 22.23 2.53
CA PRO A 118 18.36 23.64 2.94
C PRO A 118 19.40 23.83 4.04
N SER A 119 19.49 22.88 4.97
CA SER A 119 20.46 22.87 6.07
C SER A 119 21.03 21.45 6.24
N ALA A 120 22.25 21.33 6.78
CA ALA A 120 22.94 20.04 6.94
C ALA A 120 22.39 19.22 8.12
N ILE A 121 21.09 18.89 8.07
CA ILE A 121 20.35 18.14 9.09
C ILE A 121 20.01 16.77 8.55
N GLN A 122 20.59 15.74 9.15
CA GLN A 122 20.36 14.34 8.75
C GLN A 122 18.92 13.90 9.07
N ALA A 123 18.28 13.19 8.15
CA ALA A 123 16.98 12.58 8.40
C ALA A 123 17.10 11.35 9.30
N PRO A 124 16.16 11.11 10.23
CA PRO A 124 16.19 9.94 11.12
C PRO A 124 16.14 8.60 10.37
N ILE A 125 15.61 8.61 9.16
CA ILE A 125 15.41 7.42 8.32
C ILE A 125 16.50 7.22 7.25
N ASN A 126 17.51 8.10 7.19
CA ASN A 126 18.60 8.03 6.22
C ASN A 126 19.96 8.07 6.94
N PRO A 127 20.88 7.14 6.67
CA PRO A 127 22.21 7.14 7.29
C PRO A 127 23.14 8.25 6.76
N ILE A 128 22.76 8.95 5.66
CA ILE A 128 23.60 9.93 5.00
C ILE A 128 23.22 11.34 5.47
N LYS A 129 24.21 12.13 5.87
CA LYS A 129 24.02 13.55 6.22
C LYS A 129 24.07 14.41 4.96
N PRO A 130 23.08 15.28 4.70
CA PRO A 130 23.09 16.15 3.54
C PRO A 130 24.09 17.31 3.70
N LYS A 131 24.55 17.84 2.55
CA LYS A 131 25.24 19.12 2.45
C LYS A 131 24.19 20.25 2.41
N ALA A 132 24.41 21.33 3.12
CA ALA A 132 23.59 22.54 2.98
C ALA A 132 23.83 23.19 1.62
N MET A 133 22.75 23.54 0.91
CA MET A 133 22.80 24.22 -0.38
C MET A 133 23.26 25.66 -0.22
N THR A 134 24.11 26.13 -1.12
CA THR A 134 24.40 27.56 -1.28
C THR A 134 23.20 28.27 -1.94
N SER A 135 23.10 29.59 -1.82
CA SER A 135 22.04 30.39 -2.48
C SER A 135 22.08 30.20 -4.01
N ALA A 136 23.27 30.09 -4.60
CA ALA A 136 23.44 29.82 -6.03
C ALA A 136 22.90 28.40 -6.43
N GLU A 137 23.13 27.39 -5.61
CA GLU A 137 22.59 26.03 -5.83
C GLU A 137 21.06 26.02 -5.69
N VAL A 138 20.48 26.80 -4.77
CA VAL A 138 19.03 26.98 -4.65
C VAL A 138 18.45 27.58 -5.93
N GLN A 139 19.05 28.67 -6.41
CA GLN A 139 18.61 29.34 -7.64
C GLN A 139 18.72 28.41 -8.86
N GLN A 140 19.82 27.66 -9.00
CA GLN A 140 19.98 26.69 -10.06
C GLN A 140 18.91 25.59 -9.98
N THR A 141 18.57 25.13 -8.79
CA THR A 141 17.55 24.08 -8.62
C THR A 141 16.16 24.57 -9.04
N ILE A 142 15.83 25.86 -8.80
CA ILE A 142 14.61 26.48 -9.33
C ILE A 142 14.57 26.37 -10.87
N ASP A 143 15.66 26.73 -11.52
CA ASP A 143 15.78 26.65 -12.97
C ASP A 143 15.72 25.19 -13.46
N ASP A 144 16.29 24.24 -12.72
CA ASP A 144 16.23 22.80 -13.03
C ASP A 144 14.79 22.26 -12.98
N PHE A 145 13.98 22.65 -11.99
CA PHE A 145 12.55 22.32 -11.93
C PHE A 145 11.80 22.86 -13.16
N ALA A 146 12.02 24.12 -13.51
CA ALA A 146 11.38 24.73 -14.66
C ALA A 146 11.81 24.05 -15.99
N ASN A 147 13.10 23.74 -16.14
CA ASN A 147 13.62 23.00 -17.29
C ASN A 147 13.02 21.60 -17.37
N CYS A 148 12.91 20.89 -16.26
CA CYS A 148 12.27 19.56 -16.21
C CYS A 148 10.80 19.64 -16.69
N ALA A 149 10.05 20.66 -16.27
CA ALA A 149 8.68 20.88 -16.73
C ALA A 149 8.63 21.19 -18.24
N LYS A 150 9.57 21.97 -18.77
CA LYS A 150 9.70 22.25 -20.19
C LYS A 150 9.99 20.99 -21.01
N LEU A 151 10.85 20.13 -20.51
CA LEU A 151 11.18 18.85 -21.12
C LEU A 151 9.99 17.88 -21.06
N ALA A 152 9.22 17.88 -19.97
CA ALA A 152 7.97 17.12 -19.86
C ALA A 152 6.95 17.59 -20.92
N GLN A 153 6.79 18.90 -21.10
CA GLN A 153 5.95 19.46 -22.16
C GLN A 153 6.41 19.02 -23.55
N TYR A 154 7.71 19.07 -23.80
CA TYR A 154 8.32 18.57 -25.04
C TYR A 154 8.05 17.06 -25.27
N ALA A 155 8.09 16.26 -24.21
CA ALA A 155 7.80 14.83 -24.27
C ALA A 155 6.31 14.51 -24.45
N GLY A 156 5.41 15.50 -24.47
CA GLY A 156 3.97 15.33 -24.72
C GLY A 156 3.12 15.17 -23.46
N TYR A 157 3.65 15.39 -22.26
CA TYR A 157 2.84 15.42 -21.04
C TYR A 157 1.83 16.57 -21.06
N ASP A 158 0.65 16.34 -20.50
CA ASP A 158 -0.42 17.35 -20.36
C ASP A 158 -0.16 18.34 -19.22
N GLY A 159 0.76 17.99 -18.32
CA GLY A 159 1.13 18.79 -17.19
C GLY A 159 2.28 18.22 -16.39
N VAL A 160 2.57 18.87 -15.27
CA VAL A 160 3.50 18.39 -14.24
C VAL A 160 2.87 18.48 -12.87
N GLU A 161 3.30 17.62 -11.96
CA GLU A 161 3.06 17.76 -10.53
C GLU A 161 4.38 18.10 -9.83
N ILE A 162 4.44 19.26 -9.19
CA ILE A 162 5.59 19.70 -8.40
C ILE A 162 5.44 19.14 -6.98
N MET A 163 6.35 18.25 -6.56
CA MET A 163 6.29 17.56 -5.28
C MET A 163 6.79 18.45 -4.15
N GLY A 164 5.86 19.12 -3.46
CA GLY A 164 6.12 20.04 -2.37
C GLY A 164 5.80 19.51 -0.97
N SER A 165 5.62 18.20 -0.81
CA SER A 165 5.16 17.59 0.46
C SER A 165 6.02 16.38 0.88
N GLU A 166 5.59 15.73 1.96
CA GLU A 166 6.08 14.43 2.48
C GLU A 166 7.54 14.44 2.96
N GLY A 167 8.12 15.64 3.21
CA GLY A 167 9.47 15.80 3.75
C GLY A 167 10.57 15.83 2.69
N TYR A 168 10.23 15.91 1.39
CA TYR A 168 11.19 16.10 0.30
C TYR A 168 11.73 17.51 0.24
N LEU A 169 12.65 17.81 -0.66
CA LEU A 169 13.43 19.06 -0.66
C LEU A 169 12.59 20.33 -0.48
N ILE A 170 11.52 20.48 -1.25
CA ILE A 170 10.66 21.68 -1.15
C ILE A 170 10.06 21.79 0.25
N ASN A 171 9.53 20.69 0.79
CA ASN A 171 8.97 20.67 2.14
C ASN A 171 10.03 20.94 3.22
N GLU A 172 11.27 20.49 2.99
CA GLU A 172 12.41 20.78 3.87
C GLU A 172 12.72 22.28 3.94
N PHE A 173 12.56 23.04 2.84
CA PHE A 173 12.69 24.50 2.84
C PHE A 173 11.57 25.18 3.63
N ILE A 174 10.35 24.67 3.53
CA ILE A 174 9.15 25.26 4.16
C ILE A 174 9.18 25.10 5.68
N ALA A 175 9.52 23.92 6.19
CA ALA A 175 9.43 23.60 7.61
C ALA A 175 10.61 24.14 8.42
N ALA A 176 10.33 24.81 9.54
CA ALA A 176 11.35 25.27 10.47
C ALA A 176 12.22 24.14 11.03
N ARG A 177 11.68 22.91 11.12
CA ARG A 177 12.38 21.69 11.52
C ARG A 177 13.66 21.42 10.71
N THR A 178 13.65 21.74 9.42
CA THR A 178 14.69 21.36 8.46
C THR A 178 15.37 22.53 7.78
N ASN A 179 14.87 23.74 7.95
CA ASN A 179 15.42 24.95 7.38
C ASN A 179 15.90 25.91 8.48
N HIS A 180 17.21 25.89 8.76
CA HIS A 180 17.88 26.76 9.75
C HIS A 180 18.75 27.81 9.05
N ARG A 181 18.39 28.22 7.83
CA ARG A 181 19.11 29.26 7.06
C ARG A 181 18.80 30.62 7.59
N ASP A 182 19.76 31.51 7.39
CA ASP A 182 19.70 32.95 7.76
C ASP A 182 19.74 33.89 6.55
N ASP A 183 19.71 33.33 5.34
CA ASP A 183 19.64 34.07 4.07
C ASP A 183 18.19 34.26 3.58
N GLU A 184 18.02 34.72 2.34
CA GLU A 184 16.72 34.97 1.71
C GLU A 184 15.85 33.72 1.53
N TRP A 185 16.38 32.50 1.78
CA TRP A 185 15.71 31.21 1.67
C TRP A 185 15.31 30.63 3.03
N GLY A 186 15.56 31.32 4.13
CA GLY A 186 15.30 30.85 5.48
C GLY A 186 14.92 31.92 6.47
N GLY A 187 14.71 31.55 7.73
CA GLY A 187 14.29 32.46 8.80
C GLY A 187 12.78 32.67 8.82
N SER A 188 12.27 33.78 8.29
CA SER A 188 10.83 34.05 8.23
C SER A 188 10.09 33.06 7.34
N TYR A 189 8.77 32.89 7.57
CA TYR A 189 7.98 31.98 6.75
C TYR A 189 7.95 32.45 5.28
N GLU A 190 7.89 33.74 5.02
CA GLU A 190 7.96 34.33 3.68
C GLU A 190 9.24 33.90 2.96
N ASN A 191 10.36 33.85 3.64
CA ASN A 191 11.63 33.39 3.09
C ASN A 191 11.62 31.87 2.85
N ARG A 192 11.08 31.09 3.80
CA ARG A 192 11.02 29.62 3.67
C ARG A 192 10.12 29.16 2.52
N ILE A 193 9.05 29.87 2.22
CA ILE A 193 8.17 29.55 1.10
C ILE A 193 8.62 30.16 -0.24
N ARG A 194 9.64 30.99 -0.24
CA ARG A 194 10.18 31.60 -1.48
C ARG A 194 10.59 30.54 -2.49
N PHE A 195 11.24 29.48 -2.05
CA PHE A 195 11.70 28.39 -2.92
C PHE A 195 10.54 27.72 -3.70
N PRO A 196 9.48 27.18 -3.07
CA PRO A 196 8.35 26.63 -3.82
C PRO A 196 7.62 27.66 -4.69
N VAL A 197 7.46 28.89 -4.21
CA VAL A 197 6.76 29.94 -4.97
C VAL A 197 7.52 30.29 -6.25
N GLU A 198 8.84 30.49 -6.16
CA GLU A 198 9.69 30.76 -7.33
C GLU A 198 9.73 29.57 -8.31
N ILE A 199 9.72 28.32 -7.82
CA ILE A 199 9.62 27.12 -8.67
C ILE A 199 8.32 27.17 -9.50
N VAL A 200 7.17 27.37 -8.88
CA VAL A 200 5.88 27.41 -9.58
C VAL A 200 5.84 28.56 -10.56
N LYS A 201 6.24 29.76 -10.14
CA LYS A 201 6.29 30.95 -10.97
C LYS A 201 7.18 30.73 -12.21
N ARG A 202 8.42 30.27 -12.00
CA ARG A 202 9.38 30.02 -13.08
C ARG A 202 8.90 28.92 -14.03
N THR A 203 8.26 27.88 -13.49
CA THR A 203 7.65 26.82 -14.29
C THR A 203 6.53 27.38 -15.16
N ARG A 204 5.62 28.19 -14.61
CA ARG A 204 4.52 28.82 -15.35
C ARG A 204 5.05 29.74 -16.47
N GLU A 205 6.08 30.52 -16.19
CA GLU A 205 6.72 31.40 -17.19
C GLU A 205 7.26 30.61 -18.39
N ILE A 206 7.86 29.44 -18.13
CA ILE A 206 8.53 28.66 -19.20
C ILE A 206 7.57 27.76 -19.99
N VAL A 207 6.51 27.22 -19.36
CA VAL A 207 5.56 26.32 -20.02
C VAL A 207 4.34 27.03 -20.63
N GLY A 208 4.11 28.30 -20.27
CA GLY A 208 2.97 29.10 -20.72
C GLY A 208 1.67 28.80 -19.96
N GLU A 209 0.55 29.35 -20.44
CA GLU A 209 -0.74 29.30 -19.72
C GLU A 209 -1.52 28.01 -19.92
N ASN A 210 -1.33 27.30 -21.03
CA ASN A 210 -2.10 26.13 -21.44
C ASN A 210 -1.41 24.81 -21.07
N PHE A 211 -0.93 24.69 -19.82
CA PHE A 211 -0.26 23.52 -19.32
C PHE A 211 -0.64 23.31 -17.86
N ILE A 212 -0.99 22.09 -17.47
CA ILE A 212 -1.40 21.78 -16.11
C ILE A 212 -0.18 21.85 -15.18
N ILE A 213 -0.25 22.68 -14.16
CA ILE A 213 0.70 22.68 -13.04
C ILE A 213 -0.06 22.28 -11.78
N ILE A 214 0.20 21.08 -11.29
CA ILE A 214 -0.27 20.61 -10.01
C ILE A 214 0.84 20.92 -8.99
N TYR A 215 0.48 21.52 -7.87
CA TYR A 215 1.40 21.63 -6.74
C TYR A 215 0.93 20.70 -5.62
N ARG A 216 1.79 19.77 -5.21
CA ARG A 216 1.48 18.87 -4.09
C ARG A 216 1.91 19.54 -2.80
N LEU A 217 0.92 20.08 -2.10
CA LEU A 217 1.05 20.85 -0.87
C LEU A 217 1.09 19.91 0.34
N SER A 218 2.07 20.04 1.24
CA SER A 218 2.01 19.38 2.54
C SER A 218 0.92 20.03 3.39
N MET A 219 -0.26 19.45 3.32
CA MET A 219 -1.42 19.97 4.05
C MET A 219 -1.32 19.69 5.55
N LEU A 220 -0.70 18.55 5.91
CA LEU A 220 -0.55 18.09 7.28
C LEU A 220 0.79 17.36 7.42
N ASP A 221 1.75 17.94 8.11
CA ASP A 221 3.11 17.40 8.19
C ASP A 221 3.24 16.19 9.13
N LEU A 222 2.51 16.15 10.23
CA LEU A 222 2.53 15.11 11.28
C LEU A 222 3.94 14.89 11.88
N VAL A 223 4.74 15.96 11.95
CA VAL A 223 6.06 15.98 12.59
C VAL A 223 6.19 17.23 13.46
N GLU A 224 7.03 17.14 14.50
CA GLU A 224 7.39 18.30 15.32
C GLU A 224 8.13 19.34 14.48
N GLY A 225 7.82 20.62 14.70
CA GLY A 225 8.39 21.70 13.91
C GLY A 225 7.92 21.77 12.46
N GLY A 226 6.80 21.13 12.16
CA GLY A 226 6.07 21.29 10.91
C GLY A 226 5.35 22.63 10.81
N SER A 227 4.48 22.78 9.81
CA SER A 227 3.74 24.02 9.57
C SER A 227 2.48 24.12 10.43
N THR A 228 2.03 25.35 10.67
CA THR A 228 0.68 25.64 11.20
C THR A 228 -0.34 25.69 10.07
N LEU A 229 -1.63 25.63 10.39
CA LEU A 229 -2.69 25.76 9.38
C LEU A 229 -2.63 27.13 8.67
N GLU A 230 -2.37 28.22 9.43
CA GLU A 230 -2.25 29.56 8.87
C GLU A 230 -1.10 29.65 7.85
N GLU A 231 0.06 29.07 8.17
CA GLU A 231 1.21 28.97 7.27
C GLU A 231 0.86 28.18 6.00
N VAL A 232 0.18 27.05 6.11
CA VAL A 232 -0.25 26.24 4.97
C VAL A 232 -1.22 27.01 4.06
N ILE A 233 -2.18 27.74 4.63
CA ILE A 233 -3.11 28.59 3.89
C ILE A 233 -2.34 29.71 3.17
N GLN A 234 -1.39 30.34 3.84
CA GLN A 234 -0.54 31.39 3.22
C GLN A 234 0.24 30.85 2.04
N LEU A 235 0.84 29.67 2.17
CA LEU A 235 1.55 29.01 1.07
C LEU A 235 0.61 28.68 -0.09
N ALA A 236 -0.56 28.12 0.18
CA ALA A 236 -1.54 27.76 -0.85
C ALA A 236 -1.95 28.97 -1.70
N LYS A 237 -2.22 30.11 -1.05
CA LYS A 237 -2.53 31.38 -1.74
C LYS A 237 -1.34 31.89 -2.58
N ALA A 238 -0.13 31.77 -2.07
CA ALA A 238 1.08 32.17 -2.80
C ALA A 238 1.33 31.26 -4.03
N ILE A 239 1.09 29.96 -3.90
CA ILE A 239 1.21 28.98 -4.99
C ILE A 239 0.14 29.21 -6.07
N GLU A 240 -1.10 29.47 -5.69
CA GLU A 240 -2.16 29.86 -6.63
C GLU A 240 -1.77 31.10 -7.42
N LYS A 241 -1.33 32.15 -6.72
CA LYS A 241 -0.87 33.41 -7.34
C LYS A 241 0.33 33.20 -8.26
N ALA A 242 1.22 32.27 -7.95
CA ALA A 242 2.38 31.92 -8.77
C ALA A 242 2.01 31.19 -10.07
N GLY A 243 0.78 30.66 -10.18
CA GLY A 243 0.27 30.09 -11.42
C GLY A 243 -0.03 28.59 -11.39
N ALA A 244 -0.17 27.96 -10.20
CA ALA A 244 -0.65 26.59 -10.11
C ALA A 244 -2.08 26.48 -10.67
N THR A 245 -2.34 25.37 -11.39
CA THR A 245 -3.67 25.06 -11.95
C THR A 245 -4.52 24.31 -10.93
N ILE A 246 -3.91 23.43 -10.14
CA ILE A 246 -4.55 22.53 -9.17
C ILE A 246 -3.62 22.41 -7.96
N ILE A 247 -4.19 22.31 -6.77
CA ILE A 247 -3.46 21.95 -5.55
C ILE A 247 -3.87 20.55 -5.12
N ASN A 248 -2.89 19.63 -5.05
CA ASN A 248 -3.04 18.30 -4.49
C ASN A 248 -2.53 18.32 -3.04
N THR A 249 -3.27 17.73 -2.11
CA THR A 249 -2.93 17.78 -0.68
C THR A 249 -2.22 16.51 -0.23
N GLY A 250 -1.00 16.68 0.27
CA GLY A 250 -0.16 15.62 0.83
C GLY A 250 -0.29 15.50 2.35
N ILE A 251 -0.12 14.30 2.89
CA ILE A 251 -0.33 13.97 4.30
C ILE A 251 0.87 13.22 4.86
N GLY A 252 1.50 13.81 5.86
CA GLY A 252 2.58 13.20 6.64
C GLY A 252 3.92 13.17 5.93
N TRP A 253 4.99 13.28 6.70
CA TRP A 253 6.35 13.05 6.21
C TRP A 253 6.69 11.56 6.27
N HIS A 254 7.66 11.12 5.48
CA HIS A 254 8.14 9.72 5.54
C HIS A 254 8.69 9.33 6.91
N GLU A 255 9.22 10.26 7.66
CA GLU A 255 9.72 10.05 9.03
C GLU A 255 8.65 10.18 10.12
N ALA A 256 7.41 10.55 9.77
CA ALA A 256 6.30 10.66 10.72
C ALA A 256 6.02 9.31 11.39
N ARG A 257 5.68 9.35 12.66
CA ARG A 257 5.36 8.16 13.47
C ARG A 257 3.86 7.90 13.57
N ILE A 258 3.11 8.41 12.62
CA ILE A 258 1.67 8.24 12.48
C ILE A 258 1.40 7.56 11.13
N PRO A 259 0.66 6.43 11.08
CA PRO A 259 0.32 5.80 9.81
C PRO A 259 -0.70 6.65 9.04
N THR A 260 -0.51 6.77 7.73
CA THR A 260 -1.38 7.60 6.88
C THR A 260 -2.02 6.83 5.72
N ILE A 261 -1.49 5.63 5.38
CA ILE A 261 -1.91 4.89 4.18
C ILE A 261 -2.09 3.38 4.41
N ALA A 262 -1.71 2.84 5.57
CA ALA A 262 -1.80 1.41 5.86
C ALA A 262 -3.25 0.97 6.10
N THR A 263 -3.49 -0.34 6.10
CA THR A 263 -4.83 -0.92 6.30
C THR A 263 -5.47 -0.54 7.66
N LYS A 264 -4.65 -0.25 8.68
CA LYS A 264 -5.11 0.25 9.99
C LYS A 264 -5.67 1.68 9.95
N VAL A 265 -5.40 2.44 8.90
CA VAL A 265 -5.91 3.81 8.73
C VAL A 265 -7.34 3.72 8.20
N PRO A 266 -8.32 4.40 8.82
CA PRO A 266 -9.67 4.43 8.32
C PRO A 266 -9.78 4.96 6.90
N ARG A 267 -10.80 4.54 6.17
CA ARG A 267 -11.09 5.09 4.84
C ARG A 267 -11.32 6.59 4.94
N ALA A 268 -10.72 7.34 4.01
CA ALA A 268 -10.82 8.79 3.91
C ALA A 268 -10.45 9.56 5.20
N ALA A 269 -9.60 8.98 6.05
CA ALA A 269 -9.26 9.54 7.37
C ALA A 269 -8.65 10.96 7.34
N PHE A 270 -8.15 11.42 6.20
CA PHE A 270 -7.47 12.71 6.09
C PHE A 270 -8.14 13.71 5.14
N THR A 271 -9.33 13.43 4.64
CA THR A 271 -10.03 14.35 3.72
C THR A 271 -10.49 15.65 4.39
N TRP A 272 -10.72 15.62 5.70
CA TRP A 272 -11.06 16.79 6.51
C TRP A 272 -10.02 17.91 6.44
N VAL A 273 -8.74 17.55 6.25
CA VAL A 273 -7.69 18.57 6.20
C VAL A 273 -7.72 19.36 4.89
N THR A 274 -8.11 18.73 3.78
CA THR A 274 -8.31 19.41 2.51
C THR A 274 -9.51 20.37 2.58
N GLU A 275 -10.56 19.98 3.29
CA GLU A 275 -11.73 20.83 3.54
C GLU A 275 -11.34 22.18 4.19
N LYS A 276 -10.35 22.19 5.08
CA LYS A 276 -9.87 23.44 5.72
C LYS A 276 -9.29 24.46 4.73
N LEU A 277 -8.94 24.02 3.52
CA LEU A 277 -8.45 24.90 2.45
C LEU A 277 -9.56 25.36 1.51
N LYS A 278 -10.77 24.78 1.59
CA LYS A 278 -11.92 25.17 0.76
C LYS A 278 -12.34 26.61 1.05
N GLY A 279 -12.45 27.41 -0.01
CA GLY A 279 -12.78 28.83 0.10
C GLY A 279 -11.59 29.75 0.34
N GLU A 280 -10.42 29.22 0.68
CA GLU A 280 -9.18 29.99 0.83
C GLU A 280 -8.47 30.23 -0.51
N VAL A 281 -8.63 29.32 -1.46
CA VAL A 281 -8.11 29.40 -2.83
C VAL A 281 -9.23 29.12 -3.83
N SER A 282 -9.07 29.57 -5.08
CA SER A 282 -10.04 29.38 -6.15
C SER A 282 -9.73 28.19 -7.06
N VAL A 283 -8.48 27.72 -7.08
CA VAL A 283 -8.08 26.54 -7.87
C VAL A 283 -8.68 25.25 -7.29
N PRO A 284 -8.95 24.24 -8.12
CA PRO A 284 -9.42 22.95 -7.65
C PRO A 284 -8.47 22.31 -6.64
N LEU A 285 -9.04 21.63 -5.64
CA LEU A 285 -8.31 20.91 -4.60
C LEU A 285 -8.49 19.41 -4.75
N ILE A 286 -7.39 18.66 -4.63
CA ILE A 286 -7.38 17.20 -4.64
C ILE A 286 -7.12 16.72 -3.21
N THR A 287 -7.93 15.78 -2.73
CA THR A 287 -7.69 15.08 -1.46
C THR A 287 -7.21 13.65 -1.69
N SER A 288 -6.55 13.06 -0.71
CA SER A 288 -5.91 11.75 -0.84
C SER A 288 -5.98 10.94 0.45
N ASN A 289 -5.38 9.78 0.43
CA ASN A 289 -5.17 8.81 1.50
C ASN A 289 -6.42 7.98 1.88
N ARG A 290 -6.31 6.70 1.65
CA ARG A 290 -7.31 5.69 2.02
C ARG A 290 -8.69 5.89 1.38
N ILE A 291 -8.73 6.43 0.18
CA ILE A 291 -9.93 6.45 -0.67
C ILE A 291 -9.78 5.29 -1.65
N ASN A 292 -10.57 4.22 -1.46
CA ASN A 292 -10.38 2.96 -2.19
C ASN A 292 -11.66 2.34 -2.76
N THR A 293 -12.79 3.01 -2.63
CA THR A 293 -14.06 2.60 -3.26
C THR A 293 -14.75 3.80 -3.92
N PRO A 294 -15.58 3.57 -4.97
CA PRO A 294 -16.33 4.64 -5.61
C PRO A 294 -17.31 5.33 -4.66
N GLU A 295 -17.93 4.58 -3.74
CA GLU A 295 -18.85 5.09 -2.72
C GLU A 295 -18.16 6.08 -1.80
N MET A 296 -16.95 5.74 -1.32
CA MET A 296 -16.17 6.64 -0.47
C MET A 296 -15.72 7.88 -1.23
N ALA A 297 -15.26 7.72 -2.47
CA ALA A 297 -14.86 8.84 -3.33
C ALA A 297 -16.04 9.79 -3.60
N GLU A 298 -17.21 9.25 -3.93
CA GLU A 298 -18.43 10.01 -4.13
C GLU A 298 -18.84 10.77 -2.86
N HIS A 299 -18.82 10.08 -1.70
CA HIS A 299 -19.13 10.68 -0.41
C HIS A 299 -18.24 11.90 -0.10
N VAL A 300 -16.94 11.76 -0.28
CA VAL A 300 -15.96 12.84 -0.05
C VAL A 300 -16.25 14.05 -0.93
N LEU A 301 -16.53 13.84 -2.20
CA LEU A 301 -16.81 14.92 -3.16
C LEU A 301 -18.19 15.56 -2.91
N ALA A 302 -19.21 14.74 -2.64
CA ALA A 302 -20.56 15.21 -2.32
C ALA A 302 -20.61 16.03 -1.03
N SER A 303 -19.76 15.67 -0.04
CA SER A 303 -19.60 16.41 1.21
C SER A 303 -18.84 17.74 1.06
N GLY A 304 -18.25 18.01 -0.10
CA GLY A 304 -17.53 19.25 -0.37
C GLY A 304 -16.12 19.32 0.21
N HIS A 305 -15.55 18.20 0.65
CA HIS A 305 -14.17 18.18 1.19
C HIS A 305 -13.11 18.55 0.15
N ALA A 306 -13.35 18.20 -1.12
CA ALA A 306 -12.43 18.47 -2.23
C ALA A 306 -13.18 18.55 -3.57
N ASP A 307 -12.46 18.93 -4.62
CA ASP A 307 -12.96 18.98 -6.00
C ASP A 307 -12.60 17.72 -6.79
N MET A 308 -11.54 17.01 -6.38
CA MET A 308 -11.07 15.74 -6.95
C MET A 308 -10.55 14.83 -5.83
N VAL A 309 -10.46 13.55 -6.15
CA VAL A 309 -9.84 12.54 -5.30
C VAL A 309 -8.60 11.95 -5.98
N SER A 310 -7.54 11.75 -5.21
CA SER A 310 -6.34 11.04 -5.64
C SER A 310 -6.38 9.60 -5.13
N MET A 311 -6.29 8.65 -6.04
CA MET A 311 -6.26 7.23 -5.77
C MET A 311 -5.05 6.61 -6.49
N ALA A 312 -4.00 6.29 -5.75
CA ALA A 312 -2.80 5.66 -6.31
C ALA A 312 -2.94 4.13 -6.33
N ARG A 313 -2.85 3.49 -5.18
CA ARG A 313 -2.90 2.02 -5.06
C ARG A 313 -4.22 1.38 -5.51
N PRO A 314 -5.40 2.02 -5.43
CA PRO A 314 -6.60 1.48 -6.06
C PRO A 314 -6.45 1.23 -7.55
N MET A 315 -5.66 2.05 -8.26
CA MET A 315 -5.35 1.87 -9.68
C MET A 315 -4.33 0.75 -9.96
N LEU A 316 -3.53 0.35 -8.95
CA LEU A 316 -2.76 -0.89 -9.01
C LEU A 316 -3.66 -2.12 -8.86
N ALA A 317 -4.57 -2.06 -7.89
CA ALA A 317 -5.48 -3.16 -7.59
C ALA A 317 -6.46 -3.43 -8.74
N ASP A 318 -6.99 -2.37 -9.35
CA ASP A 318 -7.93 -2.48 -10.49
C ASP A 318 -7.72 -1.33 -11.49
N PRO A 319 -7.17 -1.62 -12.68
CA PRO A 319 -6.98 -0.59 -13.71
C PRO A 319 -8.31 -0.06 -14.26
N ASP A 320 -9.39 -0.82 -14.17
CA ASP A 320 -10.73 -0.48 -14.67
C ASP A 320 -11.65 0.13 -13.61
N PHE A 321 -11.10 0.56 -12.48
CA PHE A 321 -11.85 1.09 -11.33
C PHE A 321 -12.90 2.13 -11.75
N VAL A 322 -12.49 3.16 -12.50
CA VAL A 322 -13.39 4.26 -12.90
C VAL A 322 -14.40 3.79 -13.95
N LEU A 323 -13.96 2.98 -14.92
CA LEU A 323 -14.84 2.41 -15.94
C LEU A 323 -15.93 1.54 -15.29
N LYS A 324 -15.58 0.64 -14.38
CA LYS A 324 -16.53 -0.20 -13.65
C LYS A 324 -17.51 0.64 -12.82
N ALA A 325 -17.02 1.69 -12.15
CA ALA A 325 -17.87 2.62 -11.42
C ALA A 325 -18.87 3.34 -12.35
N SER A 326 -18.43 3.79 -13.51
CA SER A 326 -19.27 4.49 -14.49
C SER A 326 -20.34 3.58 -15.11
N GLU A 327 -20.09 2.31 -15.23
CA GLU A 327 -20.98 1.30 -15.78
C GLU A 327 -21.88 0.63 -14.71
N GLY A 328 -21.78 1.05 -13.44
CA GLY A 328 -22.58 0.47 -12.35
C GLY A 328 -22.13 -0.92 -11.92
N ARG A 329 -20.86 -1.27 -12.17
CA ARG A 329 -20.22 -2.55 -11.85
C ARG A 329 -19.24 -2.44 -10.68
N SER A 330 -19.58 -1.65 -9.67
CA SER A 330 -18.70 -1.42 -8.50
C SER A 330 -18.41 -2.69 -7.71
N ASP A 331 -19.35 -3.64 -7.72
CA ASP A 331 -19.22 -4.96 -7.12
C ASP A 331 -18.15 -5.85 -7.81
N GLU A 332 -17.70 -5.47 -9.02
CA GLU A 332 -16.63 -6.15 -9.75
C GLU A 332 -15.25 -5.54 -9.52
N ILE A 333 -15.15 -4.43 -8.77
CA ILE A 333 -13.87 -3.77 -8.50
C ILE A 333 -13.04 -4.61 -7.52
N ASN A 334 -11.77 -4.84 -7.90
CA ASN A 334 -10.76 -5.42 -7.02
C ASN A 334 -10.21 -4.33 -6.10
N THR A 335 -10.71 -4.25 -4.89
CA THR A 335 -10.43 -3.14 -3.97
C THR A 335 -9.04 -3.23 -3.36
N CYS A 336 -8.30 -2.12 -3.35
CA CYS A 336 -7.03 -2.02 -2.62
C CYS A 336 -7.26 -2.17 -1.11
N ILE A 337 -6.60 -3.15 -0.51
CA ILE A 337 -6.72 -3.48 0.93
C ILE A 337 -5.73 -2.74 1.83
N GLY A 338 -4.96 -1.80 1.31
CA GLY A 338 -4.03 -0.99 2.10
C GLY A 338 -2.83 -1.74 2.71
N CYS A 339 -2.49 -2.93 2.20
CA CYS A 339 -1.50 -3.84 2.79
C CYS A 339 -0.04 -3.41 2.61
N ASN A 340 0.28 -2.59 1.62
CA ASN A 340 1.62 -2.12 1.22
C ASN A 340 2.61 -3.22 0.75
N GLN A 341 2.27 -4.49 0.81
CA GLN A 341 3.22 -5.63 0.70
C GLN A 341 3.85 -5.81 -0.68
N ALA A 342 3.11 -5.55 -1.76
CA ALA A 342 3.61 -5.76 -3.12
C ALA A 342 3.92 -4.44 -3.86
N CYS A 343 3.52 -3.32 -3.31
CA CYS A 343 3.80 -2.00 -3.84
C CYS A 343 4.96 -1.33 -3.07
N LEU A 344 4.70 -0.69 -1.93
CA LEU A 344 5.73 0.04 -1.18
C LEU A 344 6.87 -0.86 -0.69
N ASP A 345 6.57 -2.02 -0.07
CA ASP A 345 7.61 -2.91 0.42
C ASP A 345 8.52 -3.45 -0.71
N HIS A 346 7.99 -3.63 -1.92
CA HIS A 346 8.79 -3.97 -3.10
C HIS A 346 9.75 -2.83 -3.47
N ILE A 347 9.24 -1.60 -3.58
CA ILE A 347 10.06 -0.43 -3.93
C ILE A 347 11.19 -0.23 -2.92
N PHE A 348 10.88 -0.26 -1.62
CA PHE A 348 11.89 -0.17 -0.56
C PHE A 348 12.81 -1.40 -0.47
N SER A 349 12.55 -2.43 -1.26
CA SER A 349 13.42 -3.60 -1.45
C SER A 349 14.10 -3.63 -2.83
N MET A 350 14.06 -2.52 -3.56
CA MET A 350 14.61 -2.37 -4.92
C MET A 350 14.04 -3.40 -5.91
N LYS A 351 12.73 -3.67 -5.79
CA LYS A 351 11.97 -4.57 -6.67
C LYS A 351 10.89 -3.78 -7.40
N ILE A 352 10.56 -4.22 -8.61
CA ILE A 352 9.41 -3.70 -9.34
C ILE A 352 8.14 -3.86 -8.48
N ALA A 353 7.36 -2.80 -8.39
CA ALA A 353 6.07 -2.83 -7.72
C ALA A 353 5.09 -3.78 -8.44
N THR A 354 4.18 -4.31 -7.68
CA THR A 354 2.97 -4.98 -8.16
C THR A 354 1.88 -4.81 -7.12
N CYS A 355 0.79 -5.54 -7.21
CA CYS A 355 -0.25 -5.51 -6.20
C CYS A 355 -0.51 -6.92 -5.65
N LEU A 356 -0.72 -7.04 -4.35
CA LEU A 356 -1.04 -8.31 -3.70
C LEU A 356 -2.29 -8.94 -4.31
N VAL A 357 -3.35 -8.15 -4.52
CA VAL A 357 -4.63 -8.62 -5.06
C VAL A 357 -4.71 -8.61 -6.59
N ASN A 358 -3.74 -7.96 -7.26
CA ASN A 358 -3.63 -7.93 -8.73
C ASN A 358 -2.17 -8.17 -9.16
N PRO A 359 -1.76 -9.43 -9.36
CA PRO A 359 -0.38 -9.76 -9.70
C PRO A 359 0.05 -9.27 -11.09
N ARG A 360 -0.91 -8.83 -11.92
CA ARG A 360 -0.66 -8.30 -13.27
C ARG A 360 -0.19 -6.84 -13.25
N ALA A 361 -0.44 -6.09 -12.18
CA ALA A 361 0.01 -4.70 -12.05
C ALA A 361 1.53 -4.59 -12.22
N CYS A 362 1.99 -3.71 -13.11
CA CYS A 362 3.38 -3.54 -13.59
C CYS A 362 3.96 -4.74 -14.37
N TYR A 363 3.15 -5.75 -14.65
CA TYR A 363 3.49 -6.93 -15.46
C TYR A 363 2.52 -7.13 -16.63
N GLU A 364 1.92 -6.05 -17.11
CA GLU A 364 0.93 -6.05 -18.17
C GLU A 364 1.45 -6.63 -19.49
N THR A 365 2.76 -6.52 -19.74
CA THR A 365 3.42 -7.07 -20.94
C THR A 365 3.95 -8.50 -20.78
N GLU A 366 3.98 -9.01 -19.56
CA GLU A 366 4.58 -10.32 -19.23
C GLU A 366 3.55 -11.34 -18.79
N LEU A 367 2.61 -10.93 -17.92
CA LEU A 367 1.54 -11.80 -17.42
C LEU A 367 0.28 -11.60 -18.26
N ILE A 368 0.20 -12.36 -19.35
CA ILE A 368 -0.85 -12.22 -20.38
C ILE A 368 -1.73 -13.48 -20.37
N PHE A 369 -3.03 -13.27 -20.26
CA PHE A 369 -4.04 -14.34 -20.28
C PHE A 369 -4.72 -14.39 -21.66
N LYS A 370 -4.12 -15.15 -22.60
CA LYS A 370 -4.72 -15.41 -23.91
C LYS A 370 -5.69 -16.57 -23.83
N GLU A 371 -6.73 -16.57 -24.68
CA GLU A 371 -7.59 -17.73 -24.87
C GLU A 371 -6.75 -18.98 -25.15
N ALA A 372 -7.07 -20.08 -24.43
CA ALA A 372 -6.36 -21.33 -24.57
C ALA A 372 -6.68 -22.00 -25.91
N GLN A 373 -5.67 -22.50 -26.61
CA GLN A 373 -5.87 -23.24 -27.86
C GLN A 373 -6.65 -24.55 -27.62
N ASN A 374 -6.40 -25.20 -26.49
CA ASN A 374 -7.10 -26.41 -26.06
C ASN A 374 -7.72 -26.13 -24.69
N GLN A 375 -9.05 -26.14 -24.64
CA GLN A 375 -9.78 -26.03 -23.38
C GLN A 375 -9.59 -27.31 -22.57
N LYS A 376 -9.41 -27.16 -21.26
CA LYS A 376 -9.17 -28.25 -20.32
C LYS A 376 -10.23 -28.27 -19.23
N ASN A 377 -10.49 -29.46 -18.66
CA ASN A 377 -11.24 -29.64 -17.42
C ASN A 377 -10.26 -29.68 -16.26
N ILE A 378 -10.33 -28.72 -15.35
CA ILE A 378 -9.33 -28.52 -14.28
C ILE A 378 -10.00 -28.62 -12.91
N ALA A 379 -9.47 -29.49 -12.05
CA ALA A 379 -9.84 -29.52 -10.64
C ALA A 379 -8.91 -28.62 -9.83
N VAL A 380 -9.49 -27.78 -8.97
CA VAL A 380 -8.76 -26.95 -8.00
C VAL A 380 -9.13 -27.38 -6.59
N ILE A 381 -8.14 -27.78 -5.80
CA ILE A 381 -8.35 -28.28 -4.45
C ILE A 381 -7.97 -27.19 -3.44
N GLY A 382 -9.00 -26.55 -2.90
CA GLY A 382 -8.89 -25.42 -1.98
C GLY A 382 -9.26 -24.07 -2.62
N ALA A 383 -10.20 -23.36 -2.00
CA ALA A 383 -10.65 -22.03 -2.38
C ALA A 383 -10.00 -20.94 -1.52
N GLY A 384 -8.74 -21.10 -1.19
CA GLY A 384 -7.90 -20.04 -0.63
C GLY A 384 -7.40 -19.07 -1.72
N PRO A 385 -6.62 -18.03 -1.38
CA PRO A 385 -6.18 -17.00 -2.34
C PRO A 385 -5.50 -17.56 -3.60
N ALA A 386 -4.69 -18.61 -3.48
CA ALA A 386 -4.00 -19.22 -4.62
C ALA A 386 -4.98 -19.91 -5.57
N GLY A 387 -5.88 -20.75 -5.03
CA GLY A 387 -6.88 -21.49 -5.82
C GLY A 387 -7.88 -20.57 -6.49
N LEU A 388 -8.33 -19.53 -5.79
CA LEU A 388 -9.25 -18.51 -6.33
C LEU A 388 -8.61 -17.72 -7.47
N SER A 389 -7.37 -17.25 -7.29
CA SER A 389 -6.63 -16.55 -8.34
C SER A 389 -6.43 -17.42 -9.57
N PHE A 390 -6.00 -18.67 -9.38
CA PHE A 390 -5.86 -19.63 -10.48
C PHE A 390 -7.19 -19.82 -11.22
N ALA A 391 -8.27 -20.10 -10.50
CA ALA A 391 -9.57 -20.43 -11.08
C ALA A 391 -10.12 -19.28 -11.95
N VAL A 392 -10.04 -18.05 -11.48
CA VAL A 392 -10.52 -16.87 -12.22
C VAL A 392 -9.74 -16.70 -13.53
N TYR A 393 -8.42 -16.71 -13.48
CA TYR A 393 -7.59 -16.50 -14.67
C TYR A 393 -7.63 -17.70 -15.65
N ALA A 394 -7.76 -18.93 -15.14
CA ALA A 394 -7.92 -20.12 -15.98
C ALA A 394 -9.28 -20.10 -16.69
N ALA A 395 -10.34 -19.70 -16.01
CA ALA A 395 -11.66 -19.55 -16.60
C ALA A 395 -11.70 -18.45 -17.67
N ASP A 396 -10.99 -17.32 -17.45
CA ASP A 396 -10.86 -16.25 -18.45
C ASP A 396 -10.15 -16.71 -19.73
N ARG A 397 -9.31 -17.74 -19.63
CA ARG A 397 -8.68 -18.38 -20.79
C ARG A 397 -9.55 -19.44 -21.47
N GLY A 398 -10.77 -19.70 -20.95
CA GLY A 398 -11.75 -20.62 -21.53
C GLY A 398 -11.75 -22.02 -20.95
N HIS A 399 -10.93 -22.31 -19.93
CA HIS A 399 -10.94 -23.61 -19.26
C HIS A 399 -12.22 -23.83 -18.44
N GLN A 400 -12.63 -25.07 -18.26
CA GLN A 400 -13.67 -25.48 -17.31
C GLN A 400 -12.99 -25.75 -15.96
N VAL A 401 -13.41 -25.05 -14.92
CA VAL A 401 -12.75 -25.12 -13.61
C VAL A 401 -13.74 -25.58 -12.56
N LYS A 402 -13.39 -26.63 -11.83
CA LYS A 402 -14.15 -27.11 -10.67
C LYS A 402 -13.33 -26.93 -9.41
N ILE A 403 -13.83 -26.10 -8.49
CA ILE A 403 -13.18 -25.81 -7.21
C ILE A 403 -13.82 -26.67 -6.13
N PHE A 404 -13.01 -27.44 -5.41
CA PHE A 404 -13.41 -28.19 -4.22
C PHE A 404 -12.91 -27.48 -2.97
N GLU A 405 -13.83 -27.12 -2.08
CA GLU A 405 -13.52 -26.46 -0.81
C GLU A 405 -14.12 -27.21 0.37
N ALA A 406 -13.27 -27.58 1.31
CA ALA A 406 -13.68 -28.35 2.50
C ALA A 406 -14.60 -27.56 3.45
N SER A 407 -14.46 -26.23 3.47
CA SER A 407 -15.27 -25.37 4.34
C SER A 407 -16.57 -24.91 3.66
N HIS A 408 -17.43 -24.25 4.45
CA HIS A 408 -18.70 -23.70 3.98
C HIS A 408 -18.56 -22.37 3.21
N GLN A 409 -17.35 -21.84 3.07
CA GLN A 409 -17.07 -20.56 2.41
C GLN A 409 -15.69 -20.54 1.78
N ILE A 410 -15.52 -19.71 0.76
CA ILE A 410 -14.20 -19.43 0.15
C ILE A 410 -13.33 -18.58 1.08
N GLY A 411 -12.02 -18.53 0.81
CA GLY A 411 -11.11 -17.53 1.39
C GLY A 411 -9.94 -18.08 2.20
N GLY A 412 -10.02 -19.35 2.65
CA GLY A 412 -8.91 -19.95 3.40
C GLY A 412 -8.43 -19.08 4.57
N GLN A 413 -7.13 -18.77 4.61
CA GLN A 413 -6.51 -17.97 5.68
C GLN A 413 -7.01 -16.51 5.73
N PHE A 414 -7.56 -15.95 4.65
CA PHE A 414 -8.18 -14.62 4.69
C PHE A 414 -9.39 -14.55 5.64
N ASN A 415 -10.09 -15.69 5.84
CA ASN A 415 -11.19 -15.75 6.80
C ASN A 415 -10.72 -15.58 8.25
N ILE A 416 -9.46 -15.86 8.53
CA ILE A 416 -8.84 -15.63 9.83
C ILE A 416 -8.30 -14.20 9.90
N ALA A 417 -7.52 -13.80 8.91
CA ALA A 417 -6.86 -12.49 8.88
C ALA A 417 -7.87 -11.32 8.93
N LYS A 418 -8.98 -11.40 8.18
CA LYS A 418 -10.01 -10.34 8.12
C LYS A 418 -10.66 -10.02 9.47
N THR A 419 -10.55 -10.91 10.44
CA THR A 419 -11.15 -10.75 11.78
C THR A 419 -10.22 -10.09 12.78
N VAL A 420 -8.97 -9.84 12.38
CA VAL A 420 -7.99 -9.14 13.20
C VAL A 420 -8.25 -7.63 13.09
N PRO A 421 -8.34 -6.89 14.20
CA PRO A 421 -8.51 -5.45 14.20
C PRO A 421 -7.45 -4.75 13.34
N GLY A 422 -7.90 -3.89 12.44
CA GLY A 422 -7.04 -3.21 11.45
C GLY A 422 -6.85 -3.96 10.13
N LYS A 423 -7.50 -5.12 9.94
CA LYS A 423 -7.45 -5.90 8.68
C LYS A 423 -8.82 -6.13 8.04
N GLU A 424 -9.81 -5.35 8.43
CA GLU A 424 -11.20 -5.48 7.95
C GLU A 424 -11.32 -5.28 6.43
N GLU A 425 -10.40 -4.54 5.81
CA GLU A 425 -10.35 -4.41 4.35
C GLU A 425 -10.22 -5.76 3.61
N PHE A 426 -9.73 -6.81 4.28
CA PHE A 426 -9.59 -8.13 3.68
C PHE A 426 -10.94 -8.79 3.32
N TYR A 427 -12.06 -8.30 3.88
CA TYR A 427 -13.40 -8.67 3.43
C TYR A 427 -13.61 -8.32 1.94
N GLU A 428 -13.03 -7.24 1.46
CA GLU A 428 -13.15 -6.80 0.06
C GLU A 428 -12.56 -7.81 -0.93
N THR A 429 -11.44 -8.44 -0.60
CA THR A 429 -10.83 -9.47 -1.45
C THR A 429 -11.76 -10.68 -1.59
N LEU A 430 -12.43 -11.08 -0.51
CA LEU A 430 -13.39 -12.19 -0.54
C LEU A 430 -14.67 -11.83 -1.30
N ARG A 431 -15.18 -10.61 -1.11
CA ARG A 431 -16.29 -10.04 -1.89
C ARG A 431 -15.96 -10.11 -3.39
N TYR A 432 -14.78 -9.62 -3.77
CA TYR A 432 -14.31 -9.64 -5.16
C TYR A 432 -14.28 -11.05 -5.74
N PHE A 433 -13.63 -12.01 -5.08
CA PHE A 433 -13.55 -13.38 -5.60
C PHE A 433 -14.90 -14.08 -5.66
N ASN A 434 -15.80 -13.88 -4.69
CA ASN A 434 -17.17 -14.38 -4.78
C ASN A 434 -17.85 -13.85 -6.05
N ARG A 435 -17.78 -12.54 -6.27
CA ARG A 435 -18.38 -11.93 -7.47
C ARG A 435 -17.74 -12.43 -8.77
N GLN A 436 -16.42 -12.60 -8.79
CA GLN A 436 -15.72 -13.10 -9.97
C GLN A 436 -16.13 -14.55 -10.33
N ILE A 437 -16.38 -15.38 -9.34
CA ILE A 437 -16.89 -16.75 -9.55
C ILE A 437 -18.32 -16.70 -10.12
N GLU A 438 -19.20 -15.89 -9.54
CA GLU A 438 -20.59 -15.74 -10.03
C GLU A 438 -20.67 -15.30 -11.51
N LEU A 439 -19.75 -14.45 -11.94
CA LEU A 439 -19.70 -13.94 -13.31
C LEU A 439 -19.21 -14.97 -14.35
N ARG A 440 -18.62 -16.08 -13.91
CA ARG A 440 -17.99 -17.07 -14.80
C ARG A 440 -18.74 -18.40 -14.78
N PRO A 441 -19.61 -18.66 -15.76
CA PRO A 441 -20.39 -19.92 -15.82
C PRO A 441 -19.53 -21.18 -16.00
N ASN A 442 -18.26 -21.01 -16.39
CA ASN A 442 -17.27 -22.08 -16.51
C ASN A 442 -16.47 -22.33 -15.22
N ILE A 443 -16.89 -21.75 -14.09
CA ILE A 443 -16.40 -22.10 -12.74
C ILE A 443 -17.53 -22.78 -11.98
N GLU A 444 -17.32 -24.02 -11.55
CA GLU A 444 -18.17 -24.73 -10.59
C GLU A 444 -17.50 -24.70 -9.21
N LEU A 445 -18.16 -24.13 -8.20
CA LEU A 445 -17.68 -24.10 -6.81
C LEU A 445 -18.46 -25.10 -5.96
N VAL A 446 -17.76 -26.07 -5.37
CA VAL A 446 -18.33 -27.07 -4.47
C VAL A 446 -17.80 -26.86 -3.06
N LEU A 447 -18.65 -26.30 -2.21
CA LEU A 447 -18.37 -26.06 -0.78
C LEU A 447 -18.73 -27.28 0.07
N ASN A 448 -18.20 -27.34 1.31
CA ASN A 448 -18.38 -28.45 2.26
C ASN A 448 -17.98 -29.81 1.66
N HIS A 449 -17.01 -29.81 0.75
CA HIS A 449 -16.56 -31.00 0.04
C HIS A 449 -15.02 -31.10 0.10
N PRO A 450 -14.46 -31.78 1.10
CA PRO A 450 -13.05 -32.14 1.10
C PRO A 450 -12.80 -33.21 0.03
N ALA A 451 -12.29 -32.79 -1.13
CA ALA A 451 -11.95 -33.72 -2.20
C ALA A 451 -11.00 -34.81 -1.68
N THR A 452 -11.29 -36.07 -2.01
CA THR A 452 -10.45 -37.19 -1.61
C THR A 452 -9.50 -37.61 -2.71
N TYR A 453 -8.43 -38.30 -2.33
CA TYR A 453 -7.48 -38.87 -3.28
C TYR A 453 -8.20 -39.85 -4.26
N GLU A 454 -9.07 -40.72 -3.74
CA GLU A 454 -9.82 -41.72 -4.55
C GLU A 454 -10.71 -41.04 -5.59
N GLU A 455 -11.40 -39.95 -5.23
CA GLU A 455 -12.24 -39.17 -6.14
C GLU A 455 -11.40 -38.58 -7.28
N LEU A 456 -10.26 -37.98 -6.96
CA LEU A 456 -9.38 -37.31 -7.94
C LEU A 456 -8.60 -38.33 -8.78
N SER A 457 -8.17 -39.45 -8.19
CA SER A 457 -7.50 -40.55 -8.90
C SER A 457 -8.40 -41.17 -9.99
N GLN A 458 -9.69 -41.33 -9.69
CA GLN A 458 -10.70 -41.91 -10.62
C GLN A 458 -11.30 -40.87 -11.57
N SER A 459 -10.96 -39.58 -11.42
CA SER A 459 -11.51 -38.52 -12.25
C SER A 459 -10.84 -38.44 -13.63
N ASP A 460 -11.54 -37.81 -14.56
CA ASP A 460 -11.10 -37.49 -15.93
C ASP A 460 -10.62 -36.04 -16.10
N PHE A 461 -10.26 -35.35 -15.01
CA PHE A 461 -9.69 -34.03 -15.10
C PHE A 461 -8.35 -34.05 -15.87
N ASP A 462 -8.20 -33.11 -16.79
CA ASP A 462 -6.94 -32.92 -17.55
C ASP A 462 -5.80 -32.46 -16.67
N GLU A 463 -6.11 -31.59 -15.70
CA GLU A 463 -5.14 -31.00 -14.75
C GLU A 463 -5.77 -30.97 -13.35
N ILE A 464 -4.93 -31.15 -12.32
CA ILE A 464 -5.31 -31.03 -10.91
C ILE A 464 -4.40 -30.01 -10.24
N VAL A 465 -4.97 -28.99 -9.64
CA VAL A 465 -4.23 -27.92 -8.95
C VAL A 465 -4.46 -28.02 -7.45
N VAL A 466 -3.43 -28.38 -6.71
CA VAL A 466 -3.46 -28.50 -5.26
C VAL A 466 -3.09 -27.16 -4.63
N ALA A 467 -4.09 -26.53 -4.04
CA ALA A 467 -4.03 -25.22 -3.36
C ALA A 467 -4.52 -25.34 -1.90
N THR A 468 -4.25 -26.45 -1.26
CA THR A 468 -4.73 -26.83 0.09
C THR A 468 -4.16 -26.00 1.23
N GLY A 469 -3.19 -25.13 0.93
CA GLY A 469 -2.61 -24.21 1.91
C GLY A 469 -1.65 -24.89 2.88
N VAL A 470 -1.77 -24.53 4.15
CA VAL A 470 -0.84 -24.91 5.22
C VAL A 470 -1.57 -25.41 6.46
N THR A 471 -0.84 -26.16 7.27
CA THR A 471 -1.24 -26.54 8.63
C THR A 471 -0.27 -25.96 9.66
N PRO A 472 -0.70 -25.66 10.90
CA PRO A 472 0.20 -25.23 11.95
C PRO A 472 1.28 -26.27 12.24
N ARG A 473 2.53 -25.80 12.37
CA ARG A 473 3.64 -26.66 12.77
C ARG A 473 3.43 -27.22 14.17
N GLN A 474 3.68 -28.50 14.35
CA GLN A 474 3.70 -29.14 15.66
C GLN A 474 5.04 -28.87 16.37
N LEU A 475 4.99 -28.16 17.50
CA LEU A 475 6.14 -27.99 18.36
C LEU A 475 6.34 -29.19 19.28
N GLN A 476 7.59 -29.41 19.70
CA GLN A 476 7.97 -30.48 20.62
C GLN A 476 8.74 -29.88 21.80
N PHE A 477 8.09 -29.80 22.95
CA PHE A 477 8.70 -29.49 24.24
C PHE A 477 7.80 -29.97 25.38
N GLU A 478 8.34 -30.09 26.61
CA GLU A 478 7.61 -30.65 27.74
C GLU A 478 6.32 -29.85 28.04
N GLY A 479 5.20 -30.54 28.16
CA GLY A 479 3.92 -29.94 28.48
C GLY A 479 3.21 -29.27 27.30
N ILE A 480 3.60 -29.54 26.05
CA ILE A 480 2.92 -28.98 24.84
C ILE A 480 1.43 -29.35 24.77
N ASP A 481 1.05 -30.50 25.35
CA ASP A 481 -0.33 -30.99 25.43
C ASP A 481 -1.08 -30.50 26.68
N HIS A 482 -0.50 -29.58 27.44
CA HIS A 482 -1.15 -29.04 28.63
C HIS A 482 -2.41 -28.24 28.27
N PRO A 483 -3.50 -28.30 29.06
CA PRO A 483 -4.77 -27.59 28.75
C PRO A 483 -4.66 -26.09 28.57
N LYS A 484 -3.62 -25.45 29.08
CA LYS A 484 -3.32 -24.02 28.86
C LYS A 484 -2.86 -23.70 27.44
N VAL A 485 -2.38 -24.70 26.69
CA VAL A 485 -1.81 -24.52 25.36
C VAL A 485 -2.92 -24.51 24.31
N LEU A 486 -2.95 -23.44 23.52
CA LEU A 486 -3.92 -23.25 22.44
C LEU A 486 -3.16 -22.99 21.14
N SER A 487 -3.73 -23.40 20.03
CA SER A 487 -3.28 -22.96 18.70
C SER A 487 -3.87 -21.60 18.34
N TYR A 488 -3.24 -20.86 17.44
CA TYR A 488 -3.81 -19.62 16.92
C TYR A 488 -5.17 -19.84 16.22
N LEU A 489 -5.40 -21.03 15.65
CA LEU A 489 -6.68 -21.39 15.03
C LEU A 489 -7.79 -21.45 16.10
N GLN A 490 -7.53 -22.06 17.24
CA GLN A 490 -8.50 -22.11 18.34
C GLN A 490 -8.84 -20.68 18.82
N VAL A 491 -7.86 -19.79 18.88
CA VAL A 491 -8.06 -18.39 19.33
C VAL A 491 -8.76 -17.55 18.26
N LEU A 492 -8.24 -17.51 17.04
CA LEU A 492 -8.71 -16.58 15.99
C LEU A 492 -9.89 -17.11 15.17
N LYS A 493 -9.99 -18.42 14.97
CA LYS A 493 -11.03 -19.06 14.15
C LYS A 493 -12.17 -19.63 15.01
N GLU A 494 -11.83 -20.45 16.01
CA GLU A 494 -12.80 -21.14 16.84
C GLU A 494 -13.31 -20.30 18.03
N ARG A 495 -12.61 -19.17 18.34
CA ARG A 495 -12.99 -18.24 19.38
C ARG A 495 -13.02 -18.85 20.78
N VAL A 496 -12.11 -19.80 21.05
CA VAL A 496 -11.96 -20.38 22.38
C VAL A 496 -11.63 -19.28 23.39
N PRO A 497 -12.27 -19.26 24.55
CA PRO A 497 -12.00 -18.30 25.61
C PRO A 497 -10.54 -18.30 26.04
N VAL A 498 -9.93 -17.12 26.16
CA VAL A 498 -8.55 -16.90 26.56
C VAL A 498 -8.52 -16.09 27.85
N GLY A 499 -7.67 -16.47 28.78
CA GLY A 499 -7.54 -15.79 30.08
C GLY A 499 -6.89 -14.40 30.00
N GLN A 500 -6.60 -13.83 31.16
CA GLN A 500 -6.07 -12.46 31.28
C GLN A 500 -4.58 -12.36 31.02
N ARG A 501 -3.81 -13.42 31.31
CA ARG A 501 -2.35 -13.46 31.14
C ARG A 501 -2.00 -14.48 30.07
N VAL A 502 -1.38 -14.02 28.99
CA VAL A 502 -1.15 -14.87 27.81
C VAL A 502 0.29 -14.76 27.32
N ALA A 503 0.89 -15.89 27.03
CA ALA A 503 2.16 -15.97 26.31
C ALA A 503 1.91 -16.44 24.87
N ILE A 504 2.41 -15.70 23.89
CA ILE A 504 2.32 -16.04 22.46
C ILE A 504 3.69 -16.50 21.99
N ILE A 505 3.79 -17.77 21.56
CA ILE A 505 5.01 -18.37 21.03
C ILE A 505 5.06 -18.17 19.52
N GLY A 506 5.98 -17.35 19.05
CA GLY A 506 6.17 -17.00 17.64
C GLY A 506 5.75 -15.57 17.34
N ALA A 507 6.72 -14.73 16.98
CA ALA A 507 6.54 -13.30 16.69
C ALA A 507 6.68 -13.00 15.18
N GLY A 508 6.13 -13.87 14.34
CA GLY A 508 5.86 -13.59 12.93
C GLY A 508 4.51 -12.89 12.75
N GLY A 509 4.05 -12.76 11.53
CA GLY A 509 2.77 -12.09 11.21
C GLY A 509 1.58 -12.60 12.03
N ILE A 510 1.42 -13.94 12.15
CA ILE A 510 0.33 -14.55 12.92
C ILE A 510 0.44 -14.23 14.42
N GLY A 511 1.67 -14.20 14.97
CA GLY A 511 1.88 -13.85 16.38
C GLY A 511 1.50 -12.40 16.67
N PHE A 512 1.86 -11.48 15.78
CA PHE A 512 1.44 -10.09 15.86
C PHE A 512 -0.07 -9.93 15.72
N ASP A 513 -0.70 -10.63 14.78
CA ASP A 513 -2.16 -10.64 14.59
C ASP A 513 -2.89 -11.18 15.82
N THR A 514 -2.38 -12.26 16.42
CA THR A 514 -2.93 -12.83 17.63
C THR A 514 -2.80 -11.87 18.83
N ALA A 515 -1.65 -11.19 18.97
CA ALA A 515 -1.46 -10.17 20.00
C ALA A 515 -2.39 -8.97 19.78
N GLU A 516 -2.53 -8.50 18.56
CA GLU A 516 -3.46 -7.42 18.21
C GLU A 516 -4.90 -7.80 18.57
N TYR A 517 -5.33 -9.01 18.17
CA TYR A 517 -6.67 -9.52 18.47
C TYR A 517 -6.95 -9.61 19.98
N LEU A 518 -5.99 -10.11 20.77
CA LEU A 518 -6.15 -10.30 22.21
C LEU A 518 -6.07 -9.01 23.03
N THR A 519 -5.40 -7.98 22.51
CA THR A 519 -5.25 -6.68 23.19
C THR A 519 -6.33 -5.68 22.83
N HIS A 520 -7.18 -6.01 21.85
CA HIS A 520 -8.20 -5.09 21.33
C HIS A 520 -9.57 -5.38 21.94
N GLU A 521 -10.30 -4.31 22.28
CA GLU A 521 -11.69 -4.37 22.73
C GLU A 521 -12.56 -3.39 21.94
N GLY A 522 -13.80 -3.81 21.68
CA GLY A 522 -14.77 -2.99 20.95
C GLY A 522 -14.46 -2.80 19.49
N GLU A 523 -14.87 -1.67 18.92
CA GLU A 523 -14.70 -1.33 17.52
C GLU A 523 -13.24 -0.99 17.19
N SER A 524 -12.74 -1.52 16.07
CA SER A 524 -11.40 -1.21 15.59
C SER A 524 -11.22 0.27 15.20
N GLY A 525 -10.09 0.86 15.55
CA GLY A 525 -9.72 2.20 15.10
C GLY A 525 -9.70 2.35 13.57
N SER A 526 -9.48 1.27 12.83
CA SER A 526 -9.56 1.28 11.36
C SER A 526 -10.96 1.49 10.78
N LEU A 527 -12.00 1.27 11.59
CA LEU A 527 -13.40 1.51 11.25
C LEU A 527 -13.96 2.80 11.89
N ASN A 528 -13.23 3.36 12.85
CA ASN A 528 -13.64 4.53 13.60
C ASN A 528 -12.58 5.64 13.53
N PRO A 529 -12.76 6.65 12.66
CA PRO A 529 -11.76 7.72 12.50
C PRO A 529 -11.43 8.48 13.79
N GLU A 530 -12.43 8.78 14.63
CA GLU A 530 -12.20 9.52 15.88
C GLU A 530 -11.29 8.73 16.84
N LYS A 531 -11.54 7.42 16.98
CA LYS A 531 -10.69 6.53 17.76
C LYS A 531 -9.26 6.48 17.20
N PHE A 532 -9.12 6.42 15.88
CA PHE A 532 -7.82 6.46 15.21
C PHE A 532 -7.07 7.76 15.48
N TYR A 533 -7.73 8.91 15.38
CA TYR A 533 -7.09 10.20 15.66
C TYR A 533 -6.64 10.33 17.12
N GLU A 534 -7.44 9.83 18.07
CA GLU A 534 -7.05 9.81 19.48
C GLU A 534 -5.86 8.89 19.74
N GLU A 535 -5.89 7.66 19.24
CA GLU A 535 -4.82 6.67 19.42
C GLU A 535 -3.47 7.15 18.88
N TRP A 536 -3.48 7.86 17.75
CA TRP A 536 -2.25 8.30 17.09
C TRP A 536 -1.89 9.76 17.34
N GLY A 537 -2.70 10.49 18.10
CA GLY A 537 -2.42 11.89 18.46
C GLY A 537 -2.52 12.85 17.29
N ILE A 538 -3.53 12.70 16.45
CA ILE A 538 -3.82 13.59 15.33
C ILE A 538 -4.76 14.70 15.79
N ASP A 539 -4.35 15.95 15.61
CA ASP A 539 -5.16 17.13 15.91
C ASP A 539 -6.03 17.52 14.72
N THR A 540 -7.29 17.07 14.72
CA THR A 540 -8.24 17.35 13.64
C THR A 540 -8.74 18.79 13.60
N HIS A 541 -8.54 19.55 14.68
CA HIS A 541 -8.79 21.00 14.69
C HIS A 541 -7.63 21.79 14.05
N TYR A 542 -6.46 21.17 13.99
CA TYR A 542 -5.23 21.74 13.48
C TYR A 542 -4.81 23.02 14.23
N GLU A 543 -5.00 23.02 15.55
CA GLU A 543 -4.60 24.11 16.44
C GLU A 543 -3.11 24.04 16.82
N HIS A 544 -2.51 22.84 16.68
CA HIS A 544 -1.10 22.60 17.02
C HIS A 544 -0.24 22.45 15.78
N VAL A 545 1.01 22.87 15.90
CA VAL A 545 2.04 22.78 14.85
C VAL A 545 2.16 21.35 14.34
N GLY A 546 2.15 21.17 13.01
CA GLY A 546 2.23 19.86 12.34
C GLY A 546 0.99 18.99 12.52
N GLY A 547 -0.09 19.48 13.13
CA GLY A 547 -1.31 18.71 13.39
C GLY A 547 -1.14 17.62 14.43
N LEU A 548 -0.24 17.80 15.41
CA LEU A 548 0.08 16.83 16.46
C LEU A 548 -0.55 17.18 17.80
N LYS A 549 -1.11 16.17 18.47
CA LYS A 549 -1.50 16.25 19.90
C LYS A 549 -1.00 15.00 20.64
N GLN A 550 -1.15 14.97 21.95
CA GLN A 550 -0.78 13.79 22.73
C GLN A 550 -1.68 12.60 22.38
N PRO A 551 -1.11 11.44 22.02
CA PRO A 551 -1.90 10.24 21.76
C PRO A 551 -2.57 9.73 23.04
N LYS A 552 -3.79 9.21 22.89
CA LYS A 552 -4.55 8.58 23.96
C LYS A 552 -4.85 7.13 23.56
N VAL A 553 -4.04 6.22 24.07
CA VAL A 553 -4.18 4.79 23.78
C VAL A 553 -4.92 4.10 24.91
N GLU A 554 -5.91 3.29 24.55
CA GLU A 554 -6.58 2.40 25.51
C GLU A 554 -5.63 1.27 25.91
N ALA A 555 -5.41 1.10 27.23
CA ALA A 555 -4.60 -0.01 27.73
C ALA A 555 -5.31 -1.34 27.46
N SER A 556 -4.53 -2.38 27.17
CA SER A 556 -5.08 -3.74 27.10
C SER A 556 -5.51 -4.20 28.51
N GLU A 557 -6.67 -4.84 28.61
CA GLU A 557 -7.08 -5.54 29.83
C GLU A 557 -6.26 -6.82 30.06
N ARG A 558 -5.62 -7.36 29.00
CA ARG A 558 -4.79 -8.56 29.09
C ARG A 558 -3.31 -8.21 29.18
N GLU A 559 -2.60 -8.94 29.99
CA GLU A 559 -1.14 -8.98 30.03
C GLU A 559 -0.63 -9.97 28.97
N ILE A 560 0.02 -9.46 27.92
CA ILE A 560 0.48 -10.27 26.79
C ILE A 560 2.01 -10.28 26.73
N TYR A 561 2.57 -11.48 26.58
CA TYR A 561 3.97 -11.72 26.25
C TYR A 561 4.07 -12.23 24.82
N LEU A 562 4.76 -11.51 23.92
CA LEU A 562 5.03 -11.93 22.55
C LEU A 562 6.50 -12.38 22.45
N LEU A 563 6.71 -13.65 22.16
CA LEU A 563 7.98 -14.34 22.34
C LEU A 563 8.57 -14.83 21.01
N GLN A 564 9.88 -14.66 20.82
CA GLN A 564 10.59 -15.28 19.70
C GLN A 564 11.93 -15.90 20.12
N ARG A 565 12.34 -16.99 19.45
CA ARG A 565 13.63 -17.66 19.66
C ARG A 565 14.81 -16.85 19.12
N LYS A 566 14.64 -16.17 17.99
CA LYS A 566 15.69 -15.35 17.38
C LYS A 566 16.10 -14.22 18.33
N ALA A 567 17.40 -13.92 18.40
CA ALA A 567 17.93 -12.83 19.20
C ALA A 567 17.74 -11.43 18.58
N SER A 568 17.31 -11.37 17.31
CA SER A 568 16.97 -10.09 16.66
C SER A 568 15.75 -9.44 17.33
N SER A 569 15.58 -8.13 17.12
CA SER A 569 14.41 -7.41 17.61
C SER A 569 13.10 -8.09 17.20
N VAL A 570 12.15 -8.18 18.11
CA VAL A 570 10.83 -8.77 17.84
C VAL A 570 10.14 -8.02 16.71
N GLY A 571 9.66 -8.76 15.72
CA GLY A 571 9.03 -8.17 14.53
C GLY A 571 10.00 -7.60 13.48
N ALA A 572 11.31 -7.89 13.56
CA ALA A 572 12.29 -7.46 12.54
C ALA A 572 11.99 -8.01 11.13
N GLY A 573 11.28 -9.15 11.03
CA GLY A 573 10.88 -9.77 9.77
C GLY A 573 9.54 -9.28 9.20
N LEU A 574 8.85 -8.36 9.85
CA LEU A 574 7.61 -7.78 9.35
C LEU A 574 7.85 -6.88 8.13
N GLY A 575 6.78 -6.55 7.42
CA GLY A 575 6.83 -5.65 6.25
C GLY A 575 7.56 -4.35 6.55
N LYS A 576 8.38 -3.90 5.60
CA LYS A 576 9.25 -2.72 5.78
C LYS A 576 8.47 -1.45 6.12
N THR A 577 7.32 -1.26 5.49
CA THR A 577 6.53 -0.04 5.63
C THR A 577 5.43 -0.14 6.69
N THR A 578 5.08 -1.34 7.16
CA THR A 578 3.99 -1.55 8.14
C THR A 578 4.46 -2.15 9.46
N GLY A 579 5.61 -2.81 9.50
CA GLY A 579 6.11 -3.48 10.70
C GLY A 579 6.26 -2.56 11.92
N TRP A 580 6.69 -1.32 11.69
CA TRP A 580 6.81 -0.33 12.75
C TRP A 580 5.45 0.05 13.36
N ILE A 581 4.37 0.05 12.55
CA ILE A 581 2.99 0.35 13.00
C ILE A 581 2.54 -0.73 13.98
N HIS A 582 2.73 -2.01 13.61
CA HIS A 582 2.37 -3.14 14.46
C HIS A 582 3.16 -3.13 15.78
N ARG A 583 4.49 -2.94 15.71
CA ARG A 583 5.32 -2.85 16.93
C ARG A 583 4.89 -1.69 17.83
N THR A 584 4.67 -0.52 17.27
CA THR A 584 4.24 0.67 18.03
C THR A 584 2.87 0.44 18.66
N GLY A 585 1.90 -0.08 17.92
CA GLY A 585 0.56 -0.35 18.43
C GLY A 585 0.55 -1.31 19.61
N LEU A 586 1.28 -2.43 19.50
CA LEU A 586 1.37 -3.40 20.60
C LEU A 586 2.16 -2.86 21.80
N LYS A 587 3.25 -2.11 21.56
CA LYS A 587 4.02 -1.46 22.63
C LYS A 587 3.16 -0.46 23.40
N ASN A 588 2.36 0.34 22.71
CA ASN A 588 1.46 1.31 23.33
C ASN A 588 0.39 0.64 24.20
N ARG A 589 0.03 -0.61 23.89
CA ARG A 589 -0.88 -1.46 24.68
C ARG A 589 -0.17 -2.33 25.71
N ASN A 590 1.09 -2.02 26.03
CA ASN A 590 1.91 -2.69 27.03
C ASN A 590 2.22 -4.17 26.76
N VAL A 591 2.18 -4.63 25.51
CA VAL A 591 2.62 -5.97 25.15
C VAL A 591 4.12 -6.10 25.39
N LYS A 592 4.51 -7.11 26.16
CA LYS A 592 5.91 -7.41 26.50
C LYS A 592 6.52 -8.29 25.40
N MET A 593 7.49 -7.75 24.67
CA MET A 593 8.14 -8.42 23.55
C MET A 593 9.51 -8.94 23.98
N LEU A 594 9.72 -10.26 23.94
CA LEU A 594 10.95 -10.92 24.36
C LEU A 594 11.60 -11.68 23.18
N ALA A 595 12.87 -11.39 22.93
CA ALA A 595 13.70 -12.07 21.94
C ALA A 595 14.69 -13.04 22.63
N GLY A 596 15.26 -13.99 21.87
CA GLY A 596 16.25 -14.93 22.38
C GLY A 596 15.67 -15.92 23.40
N VAL A 597 14.37 -16.24 23.29
CA VAL A 597 13.67 -17.08 24.26
C VAL A 597 13.85 -18.56 23.93
N GLN A 598 14.29 -19.34 24.89
CA GLN A 598 14.21 -20.80 24.89
C GLN A 598 12.95 -21.22 25.65
N TYR A 599 12.14 -22.10 25.06
CA TYR A 599 10.93 -22.64 25.68
C TYR A 599 11.27 -23.95 26.35
N ASP A 600 11.11 -24.03 27.69
CA ASP A 600 11.53 -25.17 28.46
C ASP A 600 10.35 -26.13 28.69
N LYS A 601 9.27 -25.67 29.34
CA LYS A 601 8.05 -26.47 29.53
C LYS A 601 6.82 -25.63 29.83
N VAL A 602 5.64 -26.25 29.74
CA VAL A 602 4.36 -25.72 30.25
C VAL A 602 3.84 -26.62 31.37
N ASP A 603 3.42 -26.02 32.48
CA ASP A 603 2.76 -26.70 33.59
C ASP A 603 1.66 -25.81 34.23
N ASP A 604 1.11 -26.23 35.36
CA ASP A 604 0.04 -25.47 36.06
C ASP A 604 0.46 -24.06 36.46
N ARG A 605 1.75 -23.79 36.63
CA ARG A 605 2.28 -22.46 36.93
C ARG A 605 2.33 -21.53 35.72
N GLY A 606 2.43 -22.09 34.53
CA GLY A 606 2.52 -21.33 33.29
C GLY A 606 3.60 -21.81 32.32
N LEU A 607 4.22 -20.89 31.58
CA LEU A 607 5.28 -21.16 30.61
C LEU A 607 6.67 -20.91 31.26
N HIS A 608 7.48 -21.95 31.35
CA HIS A 608 8.87 -21.86 31.76
C HIS A 608 9.74 -21.55 30.56
N ILE A 609 10.55 -20.52 30.69
CA ILE A 609 11.46 -20.04 29.62
C ILE A 609 12.85 -19.78 30.20
N THR A 610 13.84 -19.80 29.31
CA THR A 610 15.18 -19.30 29.60
C THR A 610 15.49 -18.14 28.64
N VAL A 611 15.87 -16.98 29.19
CA VAL A 611 16.28 -15.79 28.47
C VAL A 611 17.62 -15.32 29.00
N ASP A 612 18.60 -15.12 28.11
CA ASP A 612 19.99 -14.76 28.50
C ASP A 612 20.59 -15.71 29.57
N GLY A 613 20.27 -17.00 29.45
CA GLY A 613 20.73 -18.04 30.40
C GLY A 613 20.02 -18.01 31.76
N LYS A 614 19.00 -17.17 31.95
CA LYS A 614 18.25 -17.06 33.22
C LYS A 614 16.89 -17.74 33.11
N PRO A 615 16.62 -18.79 33.88
CA PRO A 615 15.30 -19.41 33.94
C PRO A 615 14.27 -18.46 34.54
N THR A 616 13.10 -18.39 33.90
CA THR A 616 11.97 -17.54 34.31
C THR A 616 10.66 -18.30 34.10
N VAL A 617 9.70 -18.11 34.97
CA VAL A 617 8.34 -18.62 34.80
C VAL A 617 7.42 -17.45 34.45
N LEU A 618 6.80 -17.51 33.29
CA LEU A 618 5.71 -16.63 32.97
C LEU A 618 4.40 -17.24 33.47
N GLU A 619 3.87 -16.66 34.56
CA GLU A 619 2.63 -17.13 35.17
C GLU A 619 1.44 -16.73 34.33
N VAL A 620 1.14 -17.51 33.30
CA VAL A 620 0.10 -17.24 32.31
C VAL A 620 -1.06 -18.22 32.42
N ASP A 621 -2.22 -17.74 32.02
CA ASP A 621 -3.45 -18.54 31.94
C ASP A 621 -3.48 -19.39 30.68
N ASN A 622 -2.92 -18.85 29.57
CA ASN A 622 -2.82 -19.56 28.30
C ASN A 622 -1.47 -19.32 27.61
N VAL A 623 -1.08 -20.30 26.81
CA VAL A 623 0.06 -20.24 25.87
C VAL A 623 -0.48 -20.47 24.48
N VAL A 624 -0.33 -19.48 23.58
CA VAL A 624 -0.82 -19.56 22.21
C VAL A 624 0.33 -19.83 21.24
N ILE A 625 0.22 -20.91 20.47
CA ILE A 625 1.24 -21.32 19.51
C ILE A 625 1.01 -20.66 18.16
N CYS A 626 1.98 -19.83 17.73
CA CYS A 626 2.01 -19.13 16.44
C CYS A 626 3.33 -19.41 15.68
N ALA A 627 3.98 -20.54 15.93
CA ALA A 627 5.38 -20.81 15.58
C ALA A 627 5.56 -21.55 14.25
N GLY A 628 5.06 -21.02 13.17
CA GLY A 628 5.31 -21.50 11.82
C GLY A 628 4.23 -22.43 11.28
N GLN A 629 4.38 -22.77 10.00
CA GLN A 629 3.42 -23.52 9.20
C GLN A 629 4.14 -24.61 8.42
N GLU A 630 3.40 -25.63 8.00
CA GLU A 630 3.86 -26.73 7.15
C GLU A 630 2.92 -26.88 5.94
N SER A 631 3.51 -27.16 4.77
CA SER A 631 2.75 -27.42 3.55
C SER A 631 2.04 -28.78 3.63
N PHE A 632 0.81 -28.82 3.16
CA PHE A 632 0.03 -30.05 3.07
C PHE A 632 0.11 -30.63 1.65
N THR A 633 1.02 -31.60 1.41
CA THR A 633 1.36 -32.12 0.07
C THR A 633 0.96 -33.57 -0.17
N ALA A 634 0.44 -34.31 0.82
CA ALA A 634 0.21 -35.75 0.73
C ALA A 634 -0.61 -36.16 -0.51
N MET A 635 -1.67 -35.42 -0.82
CA MET A 635 -2.50 -35.67 -1.99
C MET A 635 -1.76 -35.46 -3.31
N TYR A 636 -0.94 -34.43 -3.39
CA TYR A 636 -0.10 -34.13 -4.56
C TYR A 636 0.88 -35.28 -4.82
N ASP A 637 1.57 -35.77 -3.80
CA ASP A 637 2.56 -36.82 -3.92
C ASP A 637 1.94 -38.14 -4.43
N GLN A 638 0.76 -38.47 -3.90
CA GLN A 638 0.01 -39.65 -4.32
C GLN A 638 -0.46 -39.59 -5.78
N LEU A 639 -1.13 -38.49 -6.15
CA LEU A 639 -1.65 -38.30 -7.52
C LEU A 639 -0.52 -38.26 -8.57
N LYS A 640 0.61 -37.62 -8.20
CA LYS A 640 1.78 -37.57 -9.07
C LYS A 640 2.42 -38.94 -9.28
N ALA A 641 2.45 -39.78 -8.25
CA ALA A 641 2.97 -41.14 -8.35
C ALA A 641 2.13 -42.01 -9.30
N GLU A 642 0.84 -41.70 -9.48
CA GLU A 642 -0.03 -42.35 -10.46
C GLU A 642 0.06 -41.78 -11.88
N GLY A 643 0.87 -40.76 -12.09
CA GLY A 643 1.07 -40.12 -13.39
C GLY A 643 0.02 -39.10 -13.78
N LYS A 644 -0.81 -38.61 -12.82
CA LYS A 644 -1.73 -37.51 -13.05
C LYS A 644 -0.96 -36.18 -13.27
N ASN A 645 -1.53 -35.29 -14.08
CA ASN A 645 -1.02 -33.93 -14.25
C ASN A 645 -1.41 -33.08 -13.03
N VAL A 646 -0.49 -32.92 -12.11
CA VAL A 646 -0.75 -32.29 -10.81
C VAL A 646 0.21 -31.14 -10.56
N HIS A 647 -0.30 -30.04 -10.04
CA HIS A 647 0.44 -28.82 -9.73
C HIS A 647 0.25 -28.39 -8.28
N LEU A 648 1.29 -27.80 -7.69
CA LEU A 648 1.24 -27.17 -6.36
C LEU A 648 1.31 -25.66 -6.48
N ILE A 649 0.43 -24.93 -5.76
CA ILE A 649 0.47 -23.47 -5.65
C ILE A 649 0.18 -23.02 -4.22
N GLY A 650 0.57 -21.78 -3.90
CA GLY A 650 0.35 -21.15 -2.61
C GLY A 650 1.05 -21.85 -1.46
N GLY A 651 0.39 -21.92 -0.31
CA GLY A 651 0.92 -22.54 0.90
C GLY A 651 1.22 -24.02 0.77
N ALA A 652 0.50 -24.74 -0.12
CA ALA A 652 0.77 -26.14 -0.42
C ALA A 652 2.14 -26.34 -1.09
N LYS A 653 2.59 -25.36 -1.87
CA LYS A 653 3.91 -25.35 -2.50
C LYS A 653 5.01 -24.85 -1.54
N GLU A 654 4.71 -23.84 -0.75
CA GLU A 654 5.68 -23.18 0.14
C GLU A 654 5.00 -22.61 1.37
N ALA A 655 5.30 -23.17 2.54
CA ALA A 655 4.73 -22.79 3.83
C ALA A 655 5.50 -21.66 4.55
N GLY A 656 6.72 -21.36 4.09
CA GLY A 656 7.56 -20.31 4.71
C GLY A 656 6.91 -18.95 4.55
N GLU A 657 6.64 -18.27 5.66
CA GLU A 657 5.88 -17.01 5.73
C GLU A 657 4.59 -17.06 4.92
N LEU A 658 3.45 -17.17 5.59
CA LEU A 658 2.14 -17.11 4.91
C LEU A 658 2.04 -15.79 4.14
N ASP A 659 2.14 -15.87 2.82
CA ASP A 659 2.22 -14.73 1.93
C ASP A 659 1.13 -14.83 0.85
N ALA A 660 0.07 -14.05 1.05
CA ALA A 660 -1.04 -13.98 0.09
C ALA A 660 -0.59 -13.40 -1.27
N LYS A 661 0.39 -12.52 -1.29
CA LYS A 661 1.01 -11.98 -2.51
C LYS A 661 1.60 -13.11 -3.36
N ARG A 662 2.41 -13.97 -2.74
CA ARG A 662 2.99 -15.14 -3.41
C ARG A 662 1.91 -16.12 -3.86
N ALA A 663 0.92 -16.41 -3.01
CA ALA A 663 -0.16 -17.34 -3.30
C ALA A 663 -0.98 -16.89 -4.52
N ILE A 664 -1.44 -15.66 -4.56
CA ILE A 664 -2.20 -15.08 -5.68
C ILE A 664 -1.35 -15.05 -6.96
N ARG A 665 -0.08 -14.64 -6.86
CA ARG A 665 0.84 -14.61 -8.00
C ARG A 665 1.06 -16.00 -8.60
N GLN A 666 1.32 -17.01 -7.78
CA GLN A 666 1.51 -18.38 -8.26
C GLN A 666 0.27 -18.94 -8.95
N GLY A 667 -0.94 -18.62 -8.44
CA GLY A 667 -2.19 -18.96 -9.10
C GLY A 667 -2.30 -18.35 -10.50
N ALA A 668 -2.04 -17.06 -10.61
CA ALA A 668 -2.07 -16.35 -11.90
C ALA A 668 -1.00 -16.85 -12.88
N GLU A 669 0.23 -17.06 -12.43
CA GLU A 669 1.32 -17.55 -13.27
C GLU A 669 1.06 -18.95 -13.81
N LEU A 670 0.54 -19.87 -12.97
CA LEU A 670 0.17 -21.19 -13.43
C LEU A 670 -0.98 -21.12 -14.44
N ALA A 671 -2.01 -20.31 -14.18
CA ALA A 671 -3.12 -20.13 -15.12
C ALA A 671 -2.68 -19.58 -16.47
N ALA A 672 -1.66 -18.72 -16.52
CA ALA A 672 -1.16 -18.12 -17.75
C ALA A 672 -0.50 -19.14 -18.70
N VAL A 673 0.01 -20.26 -18.18
CA VAL A 673 0.78 -21.25 -18.97
C VAL A 673 0.05 -22.55 -19.24
N LEU A 674 -1.04 -22.90 -18.50
CA LEU A 674 -1.85 -24.08 -18.74
C LEU A 674 -2.78 -23.91 -19.91
#